data_95570d2b1a4a53afda865629ce3238ac
#
_entry.id   95570d2b1a4a53afda865629ce3238ac
#
_cell.length_a   1.000
_cell.length_b   1.000
_cell.length_c   1.000
_cell.angle_alpha   90.00
_cell.angle_beta   90.00
_cell.angle_gamma   90.00
#
_symmetry.space_group_name_H-M   'P 1'
#
loop_
_entity.id
_entity.type
_entity.pdbx_description
1 polymer ?
#
loop_
_entity_poly.entity_id
_entity_poly.type
_entity_poly.pdbx_seq_one_letter_code
_entity_poly.pdbx_strand_id
1 'polypeptide(L)'
;MYSVKPKSPLAIAILSILSTTGVYAATESVERVAPEAEKMEVIVVNADFSNISLDKMPSSVTVIDAQQLEDEGAQHFEDVLNSIANFNWSGGSSRPKYFQIRGVGEQEQYQGAPNSSVGFIVDDIDLSGLGMVSSMYDMQQVEVLRGPQGTQYGANALAGLIYLKSNDPTDTFEHGVQVSLGDDSLQTFSGFTSGPIVDSGKLLYRVSVEQHSQDGFRDNTYLGRDDTNQRDEFTARAKLRWYATDDLQADLTLLHANFDNGYDAWTLDNNGFDTLTDKPGVDNQKTTGVGLKLSYTGAQYFELTSLTSFAQTDHQHAYDGDWANPDYWAGKQCDAYDDDWNVIGKEPCVYDYIWDKKGDRQTVSQEFRLSSNQAGRIFNQSTDWLVGVYAMNLTEDNDLYSEYNSWPDEVLQSEYEATNYAIFGQIDSHLGSDYLLSVGLRFERRNSEYSDSNNDNFSPSENMWGGHIALSKAINDDHNTYIKVARGYKAGGFNMTLPAELADKKEFTTEILYNYELGLKSSWLDGYVDTNIALFYMDRKDQQVAASLQDPDNPQRFVLFTENAGSSNNYGLEVDGNWYPTQNLQVYGSVGWLETEYGKYLYSDKYGNTVDLTGRELAHSPNFTYSVGMTYLADSGWFANINTSGKSEFYYSDSNDSKSEAYNIVNARVGYETQTWSAYLWGRNLFDEKYGVRGFYFGNEPDLDWADKQYIRYGDPRQLGITFDYKFM
;
A
#
# COMPACT_ATOMS: atom_id res chain seq x y z
N MET A 1 -29.79 29.72 -0.36
CA MET A 1 -28.50 30.43 -0.19
C MET A 1 -27.84 29.85 1.05
N TYR A 2 -27.12 28.77 0.90
CA TYR A 2 -26.33 28.20 1.98
C TYR A 2 -24.97 28.86 1.98
N SER A 3 -24.58 29.43 3.11
CA SER A 3 -23.29 30.05 3.35
C SER A 3 -22.25 28.94 3.53
N VAL A 4 -21.42 28.71 2.51
CA VAL A 4 -20.24 27.87 2.63
C VAL A 4 -19.26 28.58 3.58
N LYS A 5 -19.11 28.07 4.79
CA LYS A 5 -17.99 28.46 5.68
C LYS A 5 -16.76 27.69 5.24
N PRO A 6 -15.62 28.31 4.98
CA PRO A 6 -14.37 27.60 4.74
C PRO A 6 -14.02 26.77 5.98
N LYS A 7 -13.95 25.44 5.83
CA LYS A 7 -13.72 24.50 6.93
C LYS A 7 -12.24 24.46 7.40
N SER A 8 -11.30 25.15 6.72
CA SER A 8 -9.89 25.14 7.12
C SER A 8 -9.24 26.53 7.12
N PRO A 9 -8.54 26.93 8.21
CA PRO A 9 -7.76 28.17 8.25
C PRO A 9 -6.54 28.15 7.29
N LEU A 10 -6.12 26.98 6.78
CA LEU A 10 -4.98 26.85 5.87
C LEU A 10 -5.32 27.39 4.46
N ALA A 11 -6.54 27.19 3.98
CA ALA A 11 -7.00 27.71 2.69
C ALA A 11 -6.93 29.25 2.61
N ILE A 12 -7.14 29.92 3.73
CA ILE A 12 -7.04 31.40 3.84
C ILE A 12 -5.58 31.87 3.82
N ALA A 13 -4.65 31.10 4.38
CA ALA A 13 -3.23 31.44 4.41
C ALA A 13 -2.57 31.33 3.01
N ILE A 14 -2.99 30.33 2.21
CA ILE A 14 -2.48 30.13 0.84
C ILE A 14 -2.99 31.21 -0.12
N LEU A 15 -4.25 31.64 -0.01
CA LEU A 15 -4.80 32.74 -0.82
C LEU A 15 -4.15 34.10 -0.54
N SER A 16 -3.62 34.31 0.66
CA SER A 16 -2.97 35.58 1.01
C SER A 16 -1.54 35.71 0.46
N ILE A 17 -0.89 34.62 0.07
CA ILE A 17 0.44 34.63 -0.56
C ILE A 17 0.34 34.98 -2.06
N LEU A 18 -0.77 34.68 -2.71
CA LEU A 18 -0.99 34.92 -4.14
C LEU A 18 -1.24 36.40 -4.52
N SER A 19 -1.40 37.31 -3.55
CA SER A 19 -1.81 38.70 -3.80
C SER A 19 -0.66 39.70 -3.99
N THR A 20 0.63 39.32 -3.99
CA THR A 20 1.74 40.27 -3.93
C THR A 20 2.77 40.22 -5.09
N THR A 21 2.60 39.40 -6.11
CA THR A 21 3.55 39.39 -7.24
C THR A 21 2.87 39.62 -8.57
N GLY A 22 3.23 40.72 -9.24
CA GLY A 22 2.78 41.03 -10.60
C GLY A 22 3.37 40.03 -11.61
N VAL A 23 2.50 39.33 -12.29
CA VAL A 23 2.85 38.33 -13.33
C VAL A 23 3.33 39.06 -14.58
N TYR A 24 4.60 38.89 -14.94
CA TYR A 24 5.10 39.10 -16.30
C TYR A 24 5.21 37.73 -16.98
N ALA A 25 4.36 37.47 -17.92
CA ALA A 25 4.41 36.24 -18.72
C ALA A 25 5.57 36.34 -19.74
N ALA A 26 6.62 35.56 -19.51
CA ALA A 26 7.60 35.24 -20.57
C ALA A 26 7.22 33.88 -21.15
N THR A 27 6.94 33.87 -22.46
CA THR A 27 6.70 32.65 -23.23
C THR A 27 8.06 32.10 -23.68
N GLU A 28 8.70 31.29 -22.84
CA GLU A 28 9.78 30.39 -23.31
C GLU A 28 9.24 28.95 -23.24
N SER A 29 9.55 28.19 -24.30
CA SER A 29 9.14 26.79 -24.42
C SER A 29 9.85 25.91 -23.39
N VAL A 30 9.12 24.98 -22.77
CA VAL A 30 9.71 23.94 -21.91
C VAL A 30 10.59 23.07 -22.80
N GLU A 31 11.90 23.12 -22.60
CA GLU A 31 12.77 22.04 -23.00
C GLU A 31 12.71 20.98 -21.88
N ARG A 32 11.75 20.07 -21.96
CA ARG A 32 12.03 18.72 -21.46
C ARG A 32 13.09 18.20 -22.42
N VAL A 33 14.32 18.14 -21.96
CA VAL A 33 15.36 17.45 -22.71
C VAL A 33 14.92 15.99 -22.72
N ALA A 34 14.26 15.58 -23.81
CA ALA A 34 14.29 14.18 -24.15
C ALA A 34 15.76 13.80 -24.18
N PRO A 35 16.18 12.69 -23.59
CA PRO A 35 17.58 12.34 -23.59
C PRO A 35 18.05 12.35 -25.05
N GLU A 36 18.86 13.37 -25.43
CA GLU A 36 19.88 13.09 -26.44
C GLU A 36 20.51 11.80 -25.99
N ALA A 37 20.90 10.88 -26.86
CA ALA A 37 21.43 9.55 -26.55
C ALA A 37 22.61 9.53 -25.52
N GLU A 38 22.66 10.47 -24.60
CA GLU A 38 23.34 10.46 -23.33
C GLU A 38 22.44 9.66 -22.37
N LYS A 39 22.90 8.47 -22.01
CA LYS A 39 22.40 7.50 -21.06
C LYS A 39 21.26 8.03 -20.20
N MET A 40 20.03 7.46 -20.34
CA MET A 40 18.89 7.74 -19.45
C MET A 40 19.35 7.88 -18.00
N GLU A 41 18.73 8.78 -17.27
CA GLU A 41 19.00 8.98 -15.84
C GLU A 41 18.95 7.63 -15.15
N VAL A 42 20.04 7.28 -14.47
CA VAL A 42 20.19 5.96 -13.84
C VAL A 42 19.23 5.90 -12.66
N ILE A 43 18.13 5.18 -12.81
CA ILE A 43 17.17 4.96 -11.72
C ILE A 43 17.86 4.14 -10.61
N VAL A 44 17.98 4.72 -9.43
CA VAL A 44 18.54 4.08 -8.25
C VAL A 44 17.41 3.54 -7.39
N VAL A 45 17.51 2.28 -6.97
CA VAL A 45 16.57 1.66 -6.04
C VAL A 45 16.99 1.97 -4.62
N ASN A 46 16.22 2.82 -3.92
CA ASN A 46 16.54 3.28 -2.55
C ASN A 46 16.19 2.22 -1.50
N ALA A 47 15.24 1.36 -1.77
CA ALA A 47 14.87 0.26 -0.88
C ALA A 47 15.95 -0.82 -0.79
N ASP A 48 16.96 -0.83 -1.65
CA ASP A 48 18.12 -1.72 -1.53
C ASP A 48 19.22 -1.09 -0.66
N PHE A 49 19.90 -1.91 0.14
CA PHE A 49 20.99 -1.45 1.03
C PHE A 49 22.16 -0.84 0.30
N SER A 50 22.39 -1.23 -0.94
CA SER A 50 23.54 -0.85 -1.75
C SER A 50 23.28 0.35 -2.67
N ASN A 51 22.08 0.93 -2.66
CA ASN A 51 21.65 1.97 -3.61
C ASN A 51 22.04 1.60 -5.05
N ILE A 52 21.71 0.38 -5.44
CA ILE A 52 22.09 -0.19 -6.74
C ILE A 52 21.14 0.35 -7.83
N SER A 53 21.68 0.54 -9.02
CA SER A 53 20.87 0.93 -10.17
C SER A 53 19.91 -0.19 -10.58
N LEU A 54 18.71 0.20 -11.04
CA LEU A 54 17.64 -0.72 -11.40
C LEU A 54 18.10 -1.79 -12.42
N ASP A 55 18.92 -1.42 -13.40
CA ASP A 55 19.45 -2.30 -14.44
C ASP A 55 20.37 -3.41 -13.90
N LYS A 56 21.00 -3.20 -12.73
CA LYS A 56 21.92 -4.14 -12.10
C LYS A 56 21.33 -4.91 -10.93
N MET A 57 20.17 -4.50 -10.42
CA MET A 57 19.54 -5.13 -9.26
C MET A 57 19.05 -6.54 -9.60
N PRO A 58 19.52 -7.61 -8.90
CA PRO A 58 19.10 -8.99 -9.16
C PRO A 58 17.76 -9.31 -8.49
N SER A 59 16.71 -8.57 -8.84
CA SER A 59 15.35 -8.74 -8.32
C SER A 59 14.34 -8.08 -9.25
N SER A 60 13.11 -8.59 -9.25
CA SER A 60 11.98 -7.94 -9.89
C SER A 60 11.56 -6.72 -9.08
N VAL A 61 11.62 -5.55 -9.69
CA VAL A 61 11.25 -4.26 -9.10
C VAL A 61 10.55 -3.42 -10.14
N THR A 62 9.41 -2.81 -9.78
CA THR A 62 8.81 -1.70 -10.51
C THR A 62 9.20 -0.41 -9.81
N VAL A 63 9.67 0.56 -10.57
CA VAL A 63 9.89 1.94 -10.12
C VAL A 63 8.99 2.85 -10.95
N ILE A 64 8.15 3.62 -10.28
CA ILE A 64 7.33 4.69 -10.87
C ILE A 64 7.99 5.99 -10.41
N ASP A 65 8.60 6.70 -11.33
CA ASP A 65 9.35 7.93 -11.04
C ASP A 65 8.43 9.17 -10.91
N ALA A 66 9.00 10.28 -10.48
CA ALA A 66 8.26 11.53 -10.28
C ALA A 66 7.57 12.00 -11.57
N GLN A 67 8.21 11.79 -12.74
CA GLN A 67 7.67 12.21 -14.02
C GLN A 67 6.42 11.40 -14.39
N GLN A 68 6.47 10.07 -14.21
CA GLN A 68 5.30 9.22 -14.47
C GLN A 68 4.17 9.52 -13.49
N LEU A 69 4.45 9.75 -12.20
CA LEU A 69 3.45 10.17 -11.20
C LEU A 69 2.77 11.48 -11.61
N GLU A 70 3.55 12.46 -12.07
CA GLU A 70 3.03 13.74 -12.58
C GLU A 70 2.23 13.55 -13.87
N ASP A 71 2.73 12.79 -14.83
CA ASP A 71 2.07 12.56 -16.14
C ASP A 71 0.71 11.85 -15.97
N GLU A 72 0.61 10.89 -15.09
CA GLU A 72 -0.64 10.19 -14.75
C GLU A 72 -1.58 11.04 -13.88
N GLY A 73 -1.07 12.09 -13.24
CA GLY A 73 -1.83 12.92 -12.30
C GLY A 73 -2.19 12.19 -11.02
N ALA A 74 -1.26 11.35 -10.53
CA ALA A 74 -1.45 10.59 -9.31
C ALA A 74 -1.53 11.49 -8.08
N GLN A 75 -2.62 11.38 -7.30
CA GLN A 75 -2.84 12.11 -6.05
C GLN A 75 -2.59 11.23 -4.83
N HIS A 76 -2.92 9.96 -4.93
CA HIS A 76 -2.73 8.95 -3.90
C HIS A 76 -2.09 7.70 -4.50
N PHE A 77 -1.41 6.87 -3.69
CA PHE A 77 -0.83 5.60 -4.15
C PHE A 77 -1.86 4.69 -4.83
N GLU A 78 -3.12 4.78 -4.42
CA GLU A 78 -4.26 4.08 -5.05
C GLU A 78 -4.32 4.28 -6.57
N ASP A 79 -3.98 5.47 -7.04
CA ASP A 79 -4.07 5.84 -8.47
C ASP A 79 -3.08 5.06 -9.36
N VAL A 80 -1.96 4.60 -8.77
CA VAL A 80 -0.89 3.88 -9.50
C VAL A 80 -0.82 2.38 -9.22
N LEU A 81 -1.66 1.85 -8.34
CA LEU A 81 -1.65 0.42 -8.00
C LEU A 81 -1.83 -0.49 -9.22
N ASN A 82 -2.72 -0.10 -10.12
CA ASN A 82 -3.02 -0.88 -11.32
C ASN A 82 -1.94 -0.81 -12.39
N SER A 83 -0.94 0.05 -12.23
CA SER A 83 0.24 0.14 -13.12
C SER A 83 1.31 -0.91 -12.81
N ILE A 84 1.12 -1.70 -11.74
CA ILE A 84 2.11 -2.67 -11.24
C ILE A 84 1.68 -4.09 -11.60
N ALA A 85 2.54 -4.85 -12.28
CA ALA A 85 2.28 -6.24 -12.66
C ALA A 85 2.14 -7.16 -11.44
N ASN A 86 1.18 -8.10 -11.48
CA ASN A 86 0.89 -9.07 -10.42
C ASN A 86 0.67 -8.45 -9.04
N PHE A 87 0.09 -7.25 -9.04
CA PHE A 87 -0.25 -6.49 -7.84
C PHE A 87 -1.77 -6.38 -7.69
N ASN A 88 -2.26 -6.61 -6.48
CA ASN A 88 -3.66 -6.40 -6.15
C ASN A 88 -3.79 -5.78 -4.75
N TRP A 89 -5.00 -5.39 -4.38
CA TRP A 89 -5.31 -4.83 -3.08
C TRP A 89 -6.73 -5.18 -2.66
N SER A 90 -7.01 -5.15 -1.37
CA SER A 90 -8.33 -5.40 -0.81
C SER A 90 -9.01 -4.07 -0.48
N GLY A 91 -10.23 -3.89 -0.97
CA GLY A 91 -11.03 -2.67 -0.86
C GLY A 91 -11.91 -2.59 0.39
N GLY A 92 -11.45 -3.08 1.54
CA GLY A 92 -12.23 -3.08 2.79
C GLY A 92 -12.18 -1.76 3.57
N SER A 93 -11.41 -0.77 3.16
CA SER A 93 -11.19 0.51 3.83
C SER A 93 -11.40 1.69 2.88
N SER A 94 -11.45 2.92 3.39
CA SER A 94 -11.64 4.14 2.57
C SER A 94 -10.51 4.33 1.55
N ARG A 95 -9.29 3.95 1.93
CA ARG A 95 -8.09 3.87 1.09
C ARG A 95 -7.44 2.49 1.22
N PRO A 96 -6.67 2.02 0.22
CA PRO A 96 -5.95 0.74 0.31
C PRO A 96 -5.01 0.68 1.52
N LYS A 97 -5.14 -0.38 2.31
CA LYS A 97 -4.26 -0.70 3.45
C LYS A 97 -3.56 -2.04 3.29
N TYR A 98 -4.20 -2.98 2.60
CA TYR A 98 -3.77 -4.36 2.46
C TYR A 98 -3.51 -4.68 1.00
N PHE A 99 -2.29 -5.11 0.73
CA PHE A 99 -1.78 -5.33 -0.61
C PHE A 99 -1.41 -6.79 -0.82
N GLN A 100 -1.56 -7.28 -2.05
CA GLN A 100 -1.11 -8.59 -2.47
C GLN A 100 -0.11 -8.45 -3.61
N ILE A 101 1.06 -9.06 -3.44
CA ILE A 101 2.12 -9.13 -4.45
C ILE A 101 2.27 -10.60 -4.86
N ARG A 102 2.10 -10.92 -6.14
CA ARG A 102 2.15 -12.29 -6.66
C ARG A 102 1.18 -13.23 -5.93
N GLY A 103 0.00 -12.72 -5.53
CA GLY A 103 -1.02 -13.49 -4.80
C GLY A 103 -0.68 -13.75 -3.32
N VAL A 104 0.30 -13.03 -2.74
CA VAL A 104 0.66 -13.13 -1.33
C VAL A 104 0.38 -11.80 -0.64
N GLY A 105 -0.36 -11.82 0.45
CA GLY A 105 -0.72 -10.63 1.24
C GLY A 105 -2.03 -10.83 2.01
N GLU A 106 -2.33 -9.93 2.91
CA GLU A 106 -3.57 -9.92 3.69
C GLU A 106 -4.72 -9.38 2.85
N GLN A 107 -5.93 -9.91 3.09
CA GLN A 107 -7.15 -9.38 2.50
C GLN A 107 -7.70 -8.26 3.37
N GLU A 108 -7.85 -8.52 4.66
CA GLU A 108 -8.29 -7.60 5.71
C GLU A 108 -7.86 -8.15 7.07
N GLN A 109 -7.72 -7.25 8.04
CA GLN A 109 -7.44 -7.63 9.42
C GLN A 109 -8.28 -6.75 10.33
N TYR A 110 -9.49 -7.19 10.64
CA TYR A 110 -10.37 -6.49 11.59
C TYR A 110 -9.95 -6.71 13.03
N GLN A 111 -9.41 -7.87 13.33
CA GLN A 111 -8.96 -8.28 14.66
C GLN A 111 -7.59 -8.94 14.56
N GLY A 112 -6.88 -9.03 15.68
CA GLY A 112 -5.58 -9.67 15.75
C GLY A 112 -4.40 -8.69 15.77
N ALA A 113 -3.26 -9.23 16.16
CA ALA A 113 -2.01 -8.49 16.24
C ALA A 113 -1.50 -8.09 14.83
N PRO A 114 -0.82 -6.94 14.72
CA PRO A 114 -0.19 -6.53 13.47
C PRO A 114 0.80 -7.58 12.95
N ASN A 115 0.56 -8.07 11.72
CA ASN A 115 1.38 -9.09 11.09
C ASN A 115 1.30 -8.98 9.56
N SER A 116 2.08 -8.08 8.96
CA SER A 116 1.99 -7.75 7.53
C SER A 116 2.88 -8.66 6.68
N SER A 117 2.37 -9.13 5.53
CA SER A 117 3.15 -9.85 4.51
C SER A 117 3.84 -8.92 3.52
N VAL A 118 3.29 -7.71 3.34
CA VAL A 118 3.85 -6.67 2.46
C VAL A 118 4.32 -5.52 3.32
N GLY A 119 5.60 -5.19 3.22
CA GLY A 119 6.17 -4.01 3.88
C GLY A 119 5.67 -2.73 3.22
N PHE A 120 5.42 -1.69 4.02
CA PHE A 120 5.04 -0.37 3.52
C PHE A 120 5.87 0.69 4.24
N ILE A 121 6.75 1.35 3.52
CA ILE A 121 7.72 2.31 4.08
C ILE A 121 7.60 3.64 3.36
N VAL A 122 7.58 4.73 4.12
CA VAL A 122 7.62 6.10 3.62
C VAL A 122 8.85 6.80 4.18
N ASP A 123 9.81 7.17 3.33
CA ASP A 123 11.04 7.86 3.73
C ASP A 123 11.75 7.21 4.95
N ASP A 124 11.97 5.91 4.93
CA ASP A 124 12.58 5.10 6.00
C ASP A 124 11.70 4.94 7.28
N ILE A 125 10.43 5.38 7.27
CA ILE A 125 9.47 5.18 8.36
C ILE A 125 8.59 3.97 8.03
N ASP A 126 8.59 2.95 8.88
CA ASP A 126 7.80 1.72 8.70
C ASP A 126 6.32 1.98 9.09
N LEU A 127 5.44 1.87 8.10
CA LEU A 127 3.99 1.99 8.20
C LEU A 127 3.29 0.70 7.72
N SER A 128 3.93 -0.45 7.83
CA SER A 128 3.39 -1.73 7.39
C SER A 128 2.04 -2.05 8.04
N GLY A 129 1.02 -2.35 7.20
CA GLY A 129 -0.37 -2.51 7.62
C GLY A 129 -1.12 -1.19 7.90
N LEU A 130 -0.49 -0.04 7.70
CA LEU A 130 -1.04 1.32 7.88
C LEU A 130 -0.88 2.17 6.60
N GLY A 131 -0.81 1.55 5.43
CA GLY A 131 -0.45 2.16 4.15
C GLY A 131 -1.46 3.16 3.56
N MET A 132 -2.51 3.53 4.30
CA MET A 132 -3.50 4.50 3.85
C MET A 132 -2.91 5.91 3.64
N VAL A 133 -1.90 6.31 4.43
CA VAL A 133 -1.30 7.66 4.42
C VAL A 133 -0.23 7.79 3.32
N SER A 134 -0.64 7.74 2.07
CA SER A 134 0.24 7.67 0.89
C SER A 134 -0.08 8.70 -0.20
N SER A 135 -0.13 10.00 0.17
CA SER A 135 -0.19 11.10 -0.79
C SER A 135 1.00 11.08 -1.74
N MET A 136 0.74 11.25 -3.05
CA MET A 136 1.77 11.27 -4.11
C MET A 136 2.34 12.67 -4.37
N TYR A 137 1.81 13.72 -3.73
CA TYR A 137 2.37 15.06 -3.89
C TYR A 137 3.82 15.14 -3.39
N ASP A 138 4.70 15.72 -4.18
CA ASP A 138 6.13 15.89 -3.87
C ASP A 138 6.89 14.57 -3.63
N MET A 139 6.49 13.48 -4.31
CA MET A 139 7.21 12.21 -4.32
C MET A 139 8.28 12.19 -5.41
N GLN A 140 9.44 11.61 -5.08
CA GLN A 140 10.51 11.34 -6.02
C GLN A 140 10.24 10.06 -6.80
N GLN A 141 9.85 9.01 -6.10
CA GLN A 141 9.53 7.72 -6.70
C GLN A 141 8.76 6.79 -5.78
N VAL A 142 8.07 5.83 -6.39
CA VAL A 142 7.45 4.67 -5.76
C VAL A 142 8.19 3.43 -6.23
N GLU A 143 8.66 2.61 -5.29
CA GLU A 143 9.35 1.37 -5.57
C GLU A 143 8.52 0.19 -5.05
N VAL A 144 8.30 -0.82 -5.89
CA VAL A 144 7.65 -2.06 -5.47
C VAL A 144 8.58 -3.23 -5.75
N LEU A 145 9.16 -3.76 -4.68
CA LEU A 145 10.04 -4.91 -4.71
C LEU A 145 9.19 -6.17 -4.58
N ARG A 146 9.24 -7.05 -5.57
CA ARG A 146 8.44 -8.27 -5.59
C ARG A 146 9.24 -9.47 -5.08
N GLY A 147 8.55 -10.36 -4.35
CA GLY A 147 9.17 -11.49 -3.68
C GLY A 147 9.83 -11.14 -2.34
N PRO A 148 10.28 -12.15 -1.57
CA PRO A 148 10.75 -11.95 -0.21
C PRO A 148 11.91 -10.98 -0.06
N GLN A 149 11.77 -10.01 0.86
CA GLN A 149 12.82 -9.08 1.27
C GLN A 149 13.32 -9.39 2.70
N GLY A 150 13.29 -10.67 3.08
CA GLY A 150 13.59 -11.12 4.44
C GLY A 150 15.00 -10.81 4.92
N THR A 151 16.01 -10.60 4.04
CA THR A 151 17.35 -10.18 4.42
C THR A 151 17.37 -8.75 4.95
N GLN A 152 16.65 -7.86 4.29
CA GLN A 152 16.70 -6.42 4.56
C GLN A 152 15.62 -6.01 5.58
N TYR A 153 14.38 -6.39 5.34
CA TYR A 153 13.21 -5.91 6.07
C TYR A 153 12.60 -6.93 7.03
N GLY A 154 13.10 -8.18 7.04
CA GLY A 154 12.69 -9.19 8.03
C GLY A 154 11.26 -9.70 7.85
N ALA A 155 10.55 -9.87 8.97
CA ALA A 155 9.26 -10.56 9.03
C ALA A 155 8.13 -9.84 8.29
N ASN A 156 8.19 -8.51 8.13
CA ASN A 156 7.12 -7.72 7.54
C ASN A 156 7.21 -7.63 6.00
N ALA A 157 8.08 -8.39 5.33
CA ALA A 157 8.29 -8.33 3.89
C ALA A 157 8.38 -9.72 3.26
N LEU A 158 7.44 -10.61 3.61
CA LEU A 158 7.34 -11.97 3.06
C LEU A 158 7.05 -11.95 1.55
N ALA A 159 6.07 -11.14 1.13
CA ALA A 159 5.61 -11.04 -0.25
C ALA A 159 6.40 -10.02 -1.06
N GLY A 160 6.89 -8.98 -0.41
CA GLY A 160 7.56 -7.86 -1.03
C GLY A 160 7.53 -6.60 -0.18
N LEU A 161 7.91 -5.50 -0.80
CA LEU A 161 7.99 -4.19 -0.15
C LEU A 161 7.47 -3.11 -1.08
N ILE A 162 6.72 -2.15 -0.52
CA ILE A 162 6.36 -0.87 -1.12
C ILE A 162 7.18 0.20 -0.41
N TYR A 163 7.99 0.94 -1.16
CA TYR A 163 8.80 2.02 -0.63
C TYR A 163 8.47 3.33 -1.34
N LEU A 164 8.00 4.31 -0.59
CA LEU A 164 7.66 5.65 -1.07
C LEU A 164 8.79 6.61 -0.67
N LYS A 165 9.44 7.19 -1.66
CA LYS A 165 10.51 8.17 -1.48
C LYS A 165 10.00 9.55 -1.87
N SER A 166 9.96 10.50 -0.93
CA SER A 166 9.69 11.89 -1.24
C SER A 166 10.95 12.61 -1.71
N ASN A 167 10.77 13.75 -2.38
CA ASN A 167 11.88 14.55 -2.88
C ASN A 167 12.84 14.98 -1.77
N ASP A 168 14.11 15.02 -2.08
CA ASP A 168 15.16 15.47 -1.16
C ASP A 168 15.26 17.02 -1.13
N PRO A 169 15.83 17.62 -0.06
CA PRO A 169 16.17 19.02 -0.03
C PRO A 169 17.16 19.42 -1.13
N THR A 170 16.95 20.59 -1.74
CA THR A 170 17.75 21.14 -2.84
C THR A 170 18.73 22.21 -2.39
N ASP A 171 19.82 22.38 -3.10
CA ASP A 171 20.83 23.42 -2.86
C ASP A 171 20.45 24.78 -3.45
N THR A 172 19.41 24.82 -4.26
CA THR A 172 18.78 26.02 -4.81
C THR A 172 17.38 26.18 -4.25
N PHE A 173 16.88 27.43 -4.20
CA PHE A 173 15.52 27.67 -3.76
C PHE A 173 14.52 27.20 -4.84
N GLU A 174 13.58 26.37 -4.41
CA GLU A 174 12.47 25.90 -5.21
C GLU A 174 11.16 26.05 -4.43
N HIS A 175 10.12 26.50 -5.09
CA HIS A 175 8.79 26.64 -4.50
C HIS A 175 7.74 26.27 -5.53
N GLY A 176 6.68 25.61 -5.09
CA GLY A 176 5.58 25.26 -5.98
C GLY A 176 4.25 25.23 -5.23
N VAL A 177 3.18 25.48 -5.97
CA VAL A 177 1.81 25.31 -5.49
C VAL A 177 0.99 24.58 -6.56
N GLN A 178 0.06 23.76 -6.11
CA GLN A 178 -0.86 23.02 -6.95
C GLN A 178 -2.28 23.18 -6.42
N VAL A 179 -3.25 23.29 -7.33
CA VAL A 179 -4.67 23.32 -7.01
C VAL A 179 -5.38 22.36 -7.96
N SER A 180 -6.16 21.43 -7.43
CA SER A 180 -7.02 20.54 -8.20
C SER A 180 -8.47 20.71 -7.78
N LEU A 181 -9.38 20.71 -8.75
CA LEU A 181 -10.82 20.77 -8.54
C LEU A 181 -11.47 19.69 -9.41
N GLY A 182 -12.52 19.04 -8.93
CA GLY A 182 -13.18 17.96 -9.67
C GLY A 182 -14.58 17.65 -9.19
N ASP A 183 -15.10 16.53 -9.70
CA ASP A 183 -16.41 16.00 -9.34
C ASP A 183 -16.50 15.71 -7.84
N ASP A 184 -17.71 15.57 -7.31
CA ASP A 184 -17.99 15.29 -5.90
C ASP A 184 -17.34 16.31 -4.96
N SER A 185 -17.37 17.59 -5.32
CA SER A 185 -16.77 18.70 -4.57
C SER A 185 -15.26 18.54 -4.32
N LEU A 186 -14.55 17.74 -5.13
CA LEU A 186 -13.11 17.52 -4.98
C LEU A 186 -12.34 18.84 -5.02
N GLN A 187 -11.52 19.06 -4.00
CA GLN A 187 -10.61 20.17 -3.85
C GLN A 187 -9.30 19.68 -3.24
N THR A 188 -8.19 19.90 -3.93
CA THR A 188 -6.85 19.63 -3.42
C THR A 188 -6.02 20.88 -3.49
N PHE A 189 -5.36 21.22 -2.39
CA PHE A 189 -4.41 22.34 -2.29
C PHE A 189 -3.08 21.79 -1.81
N SER A 190 -2.04 21.95 -2.61
CA SER A 190 -0.72 21.45 -2.27
C SER A 190 0.33 22.53 -2.48
N GLY A 191 1.44 22.44 -1.75
CA GLY A 191 2.55 23.34 -1.92
C GLY A 191 3.84 22.81 -1.29
N PHE A 192 4.97 23.19 -1.88
CA PHE A 192 6.28 22.85 -1.33
C PHE A 192 7.23 24.03 -1.37
N THR A 193 8.24 23.98 -0.51
CA THR A 193 9.39 24.89 -0.48
C THR A 193 10.65 24.10 -0.12
N SER A 194 11.75 24.40 -0.81
CA SER A 194 13.05 23.76 -0.62
C SER A 194 14.17 24.76 -0.81
N GLY A 195 15.34 24.50 -0.22
CA GLY A 195 16.53 25.32 -0.42
C GLY A 195 17.51 25.31 0.75
N PRO A 196 18.58 26.08 0.67
CA PRO A 196 19.56 26.22 1.73
C PRO A 196 19.03 27.12 2.88
N ILE A 197 19.21 26.69 4.14
CA ILE A 197 18.94 27.50 5.33
C ILE A 197 20.07 28.47 5.61
N VAL A 198 21.29 28.07 5.26
CA VAL A 198 22.54 28.88 5.46
C VAL A 198 23.27 29.04 4.14
N ASP A 199 23.90 30.19 3.94
CA ASP A 199 24.61 30.54 2.68
C ASP A 199 25.72 29.52 2.29
N SER A 200 26.24 28.76 3.25
CA SER A 200 27.24 27.74 2.99
C SER A 200 26.71 26.49 2.27
N GLY A 201 25.39 26.35 2.10
CA GLY A 201 24.78 25.13 1.57
C GLY A 201 24.89 23.89 2.46
N LYS A 202 25.40 24.05 3.70
CA LYS A 202 25.61 22.90 4.63
C LYS A 202 24.32 22.44 5.32
N LEU A 203 23.28 23.24 5.29
CA LEU A 203 21.99 22.89 5.88
C LEU A 203 20.89 23.22 4.87
N LEU A 204 20.24 22.18 4.39
CA LEU A 204 19.18 22.24 3.39
C LEU A 204 17.84 21.81 4.02
N TYR A 205 16.75 22.34 3.50
CA TYR A 205 15.40 21.96 3.92
C TYR A 205 14.50 21.70 2.73
N ARG A 206 13.48 20.87 2.93
CA ARG A 206 12.29 20.74 2.08
C ARG A 206 11.07 20.55 2.95
N VAL A 207 10.01 21.27 2.65
CA VAL A 207 8.71 21.13 3.31
C VAL A 207 7.65 21.04 2.24
N SER A 208 6.77 20.06 2.34
CA SER A 208 5.60 19.91 1.48
C SER A 208 4.35 19.73 2.34
N VAL A 209 3.23 20.26 1.86
CA VAL A 209 1.91 20.12 2.49
C VAL A 209 0.86 19.88 1.42
N GLU A 210 -0.13 19.06 1.76
CA GLU A 210 -1.30 18.80 0.94
C GLU A 210 -2.55 18.72 1.82
N GLN A 211 -3.64 19.32 1.36
CA GLN A 211 -4.98 19.13 1.87
C GLN A 211 -5.86 18.70 0.71
N HIS A 212 -6.41 17.50 0.81
CA HIS A 212 -7.39 16.94 -0.12
C HIS A 212 -8.73 16.81 0.58
N SER A 213 -9.81 17.25 -0.07
CA SER A 213 -11.17 17.03 0.40
C SER A 213 -12.10 16.68 -0.76
N GLN A 214 -13.03 15.77 -0.51
CA GLN A 214 -14.03 15.31 -1.46
C GLN A 214 -15.24 14.77 -0.70
N ASP A 215 -16.47 15.05 -1.14
CA ASP A 215 -17.68 14.55 -0.46
C ASP A 215 -17.86 13.03 -0.70
N GLY A 216 -17.29 12.49 -1.79
CA GLY A 216 -17.43 11.10 -2.21
C GLY A 216 -18.57 10.95 -3.24
N PHE A 217 -18.63 9.79 -3.88
CA PHE A 217 -19.58 9.53 -4.97
C PHE A 217 -20.83 8.73 -4.53
N ARG A 218 -20.99 8.49 -3.22
CA ARG A 218 -22.14 7.77 -2.66
C ARG A 218 -23.04 8.74 -1.95
N ASP A 219 -24.34 8.62 -2.26
CA ASP A 219 -25.39 9.39 -1.62
C ASP A 219 -26.09 8.55 -0.54
N ASN A 220 -26.11 9.01 0.70
CA ASN A 220 -26.97 8.42 1.71
C ASN A 220 -28.39 8.98 1.58
N THR A 221 -29.24 8.20 0.94
CA THR A 221 -30.61 8.63 0.60
C THR A 221 -31.56 8.67 1.80
N TYR A 222 -31.26 7.91 2.87
CA TYR A 222 -32.04 7.96 4.11
C TYR A 222 -31.75 9.25 4.89
N LEU A 223 -30.51 9.62 5.06
CA LEU A 223 -30.11 10.83 5.77
C LEU A 223 -30.20 12.10 4.90
N GLY A 224 -30.30 11.94 3.57
CA GLY A 224 -30.24 13.05 2.61
C GLY A 224 -28.87 13.74 2.62
N ARG A 225 -27.79 12.96 2.69
CA ARG A 225 -26.39 13.42 2.76
C ARG A 225 -25.57 12.82 1.62
N ASP A 226 -24.66 13.62 1.07
CA ASP A 226 -23.69 13.28 0.02
C ASP A 226 -22.25 13.15 0.53
N ASP A 227 -22.03 13.28 1.85
CA ASP A 227 -20.70 13.32 2.47
C ASP A 227 -20.45 12.16 3.48
N THR A 228 -21.29 11.10 3.47
CA THR A 228 -21.11 9.96 4.40
C THR A 228 -19.95 9.05 4.03
N ASN A 229 -19.42 9.18 2.81
CA ASN A 229 -18.24 8.48 2.33
C ASN A 229 -17.15 9.48 1.90
N GLN A 230 -17.07 10.64 2.58
CA GLN A 230 -16.13 11.72 2.28
C GLN A 230 -14.68 11.27 2.44
N ARG A 231 -13.78 12.02 1.77
CA ARG A 231 -12.33 12.01 2.00
C ARG A 231 -11.91 13.40 2.48
N ASP A 232 -11.30 13.49 3.65
CA ASP A 232 -10.70 14.71 4.20
C ASP A 232 -9.30 14.35 4.72
N GLU A 233 -8.27 14.67 3.92
CA GLU A 233 -6.94 14.12 4.04
C GLU A 233 -5.90 15.25 4.06
N PHE A 234 -5.21 15.38 5.18
CA PHE A 234 -4.10 16.30 5.33
C PHE A 234 -2.79 15.51 5.40
N THR A 235 -1.78 15.95 4.64
CA THR A 235 -0.41 15.41 4.71
C THR A 235 0.60 16.55 4.75
N ALA A 236 1.56 16.47 5.66
CA ALA A 236 2.71 17.35 5.73
C ALA A 236 4.00 16.55 5.89
N ARG A 237 5.02 16.89 5.11
CA ARG A 237 6.37 16.33 5.21
C ARG A 237 7.39 17.44 5.35
N ALA A 238 8.41 17.23 6.18
CA ALA A 238 9.55 18.13 6.29
C ALA A 238 10.84 17.32 6.35
N LYS A 239 11.82 17.72 5.55
CA LYS A 239 13.16 17.12 5.52
C LYS A 239 14.20 18.18 5.82
N LEU A 240 15.19 17.82 6.63
CA LEU A 240 16.40 18.58 6.87
C LEU A 240 17.60 17.72 6.51
N ARG A 241 18.48 18.22 5.66
CA ARG A 241 19.78 17.61 5.36
C ARG A 241 20.89 18.49 5.88
N TRP A 242 21.72 17.93 6.75
CA TRP A 242 22.85 18.64 7.36
C TRP A 242 24.16 17.95 7.02
N TYR A 243 25.02 18.61 6.28
CA TYR A 243 26.40 18.24 6.07
C TYR A 243 27.25 18.74 7.24
N ALA A 244 27.25 18.01 8.36
CA ALA A 244 27.91 18.40 9.61
C ALA A 244 29.42 18.54 9.42
N THR A 245 30.02 17.61 8.66
CA THR A 245 31.40 17.66 8.14
C THR A 245 31.40 17.16 6.69
N ASP A 246 32.55 17.13 6.04
CA ASP A 246 32.68 16.57 4.70
C ASP A 246 32.40 15.06 4.67
N ASP A 247 32.50 14.37 5.82
CA ASP A 247 32.33 12.94 5.98
C ASP A 247 31.08 12.54 6.76
N LEU A 248 30.31 13.51 7.33
CA LEU A 248 29.13 13.24 8.16
C LEU A 248 27.92 14.01 7.65
N GLN A 249 26.93 13.24 7.18
CA GLN A 249 25.61 13.73 6.79
C GLN A 249 24.56 13.26 7.78
N ALA A 250 23.59 14.12 8.10
CA ALA A 250 22.42 13.81 8.88
C ALA A 250 21.19 14.24 8.08
N ASP A 251 20.28 13.28 7.86
CA ASP A 251 18.97 13.51 7.24
C ASP A 251 17.88 13.27 8.29
N LEU A 252 17.09 14.30 8.56
CA LEU A 252 15.91 14.23 9.43
C LEU A 252 14.66 14.34 8.56
N THR A 253 13.75 13.38 8.68
CA THR A 253 12.43 13.41 8.07
C THR A 253 11.35 13.46 9.13
N LEU A 254 10.38 14.34 8.92
CA LEU A 254 9.16 14.44 9.70
C LEU A 254 7.97 14.22 8.78
N LEU A 255 7.06 13.34 9.17
CA LEU A 255 5.80 13.03 8.49
C LEU A 255 4.65 13.31 9.46
N HIS A 256 3.63 14.02 9.01
CA HIS A 256 2.34 14.08 9.69
C HIS A 256 1.21 13.95 8.68
N ALA A 257 0.31 13.02 8.94
CA ALA A 257 -0.88 12.80 8.14
C ALA A 257 -2.11 12.70 9.05
N ASN A 258 -3.22 13.29 8.63
CA ASN A 258 -4.50 13.19 9.31
C ASN A 258 -5.60 12.97 8.25
N PHE A 259 -6.12 11.76 8.20
CA PHE A 259 -7.18 11.34 7.30
C PHE A 259 -8.45 11.13 8.12
N ASP A 260 -9.46 11.96 7.87
CA ASP A 260 -10.78 11.92 8.51
C ASP A 260 -11.82 11.52 7.46
N ASN A 261 -11.78 10.25 7.08
CA ASN A 261 -12.57 9.69 6.00
C ASN A 261 -13.86 9.07 6.53
N GLY A 262 -14.96 9.25 5.80
CA GLY A 262 -16.20 8.52 6.00
C GLY A 262 -16.09 7.09 5.49
N TYR A 263 -16.98 6.22 5.99
CA TYR A 263 -17.08 4.84 5.55
C TYR A 263 -18.55 4.39 5.49
N ASP A 264 -19.20 4.66 4.37
CA ASP A 264 -20.58 4.27 4.05
C ASP A 264 -20.58 3.65 2.65
N ALA A 265 -20.10 2.41 2.55
CA ALA A 265 -19.61 1.84 1.29
C ALA A 265 -20.41 0.64 0.79
N TRP A 266 -21.33 0.09 1.59
CA TRP A 266 -22.05 -1.13 1.29
C TRP A 266 -23.53 -0.88 1.05
N THR A 267 -24.14 -1.65 0.15
CA THR A 267 -25.56 -1.56 -0.19
C THR A 267 -26.17 -2.95 -0.28
N LEU A 268 -27.38 -3.14 0.27
CA LEU A 268 -28.08 -4.43 0.27
C LEU A 268 -28.44 -4.93 -1.13
N ASP A 269 -28.67 -4.03 -2.06
CA ASP A 269 -29.08 -4.32 -3.45
C ASP A 269 -27.91 -4.30 -4.46
N ASN A 270 -26.68 -4.08 -4.01
CA ASN A 270 -25.49 -3.95 -4.86
C ASN A 270 -25.60 -2.81 -5.90
N ASN A 271 -26.37 -1.76 -5.64
CA ASN A 271 -26.39 -0.61 -6.55
C ASN A 271 -25.05 0.13 -6.54
N GLY A 272 -24.35 0.18 -5.37
CA GLY A 272 -23.01 0.72 -5.19
C GLY A 272 -22.92 2.23 -5.05
N PHE A 273 -24.06 2.95 -5.11
CA PHE A 273 -24.14 4.41 -5.10
C PHE A 273 -25.04 4.94 -3.99
N ASP A 274 -26.24 4.40 -3.85
CA ASP A 274 -27.25 4.88 -2.90
C ASP A 274 -27.20 4.05 -1.61
N THR A 275 -26.71 4.60 -0.51
CA THR A 275 -26.68 3.95 0.79
C THR A 275 -27.93 4.31 1.61
N LEU A 276 -28.21 3.50 2.63
CA LEU A 276 -29.44 3.60 3.44
C LEU A 276 -29.16 3.66 4.96
N THR A 277 -27.91 3.73 5.35
CA THR A 277 -27.46 3.66 6.74
C THR A 277 -27.99 4.85 7.56
N ASP A 278 -28.34 4.60 8.82
CA ASP A 278 -28.68 5.68 9.77
C ASP A 278 -27.47 6.09 10.65
N LYS A 279 -26.44 5.23 10.72
CA LYS A 279 -25.22 5.43 11.51
C LYS A 279 -23.96 5.26 10.62
N PRO A 280 -23.74 6.12 9.61
CA PRO A 280 -22.58 6.00 8.72
C PRO A 280 -21.29 5.89 9.51
N GLY A 281 -20.42 4.99 9.06
CA GLY A 281 -19.14 4.74 9.71
C GLY A 281 -18.05 5.76 9.37
N VAL A 282 -16.86 5.50 9.87
CA VAL A 282 -15.64 6.28 9.62
C VAL A 282 -14.45 5.36 9.37
N ASP A 283 -13.45 5.86 8.67
CA ASP A 283 -12.17 5.20 8.48
C ASP A 283 -11.04 6.22 8.60
N ASN A 284 -10.71 6.53 9.84
CA ASN A 284 -9.81 7.61 10.21
C ASN A 284 -8.41 7.07 10.50
N GLN A 285 -7.39 7.84 10.13
CA GLN A 285 -6.02 7.56 10.50
C GLN A 285 -5.23 8.84 10.69
N LYS A 286 -4.62 8.99 11.88
CA LYS A 286 -3.71 10.08 12.19
C LYS A 286 -2.33 9.52 12.50
N THR A 287 -1.36 9.81 11.64
CA THR A 287 0.00 9.29 11.76
C THR A 287 0.99 10.42 11.93
N THR A 288 1.92 10.28 12.88
CA THR A 288 3.10 11.12 13.01
C THR A 288 4.34 10.26 12.99
N GLY A 289 5.26 10.54 12.07
CA GLY A 289 6.48 9.79 11.86
C GLY A 289 7.72 10.66 11.93
N VAL A 290 8.82 10.09 12.42
CA VAL A 290 10.16 10.73 12.48
C VAL A 290 11.19 9.69 12.02
N GLY A 291 12.00 10.04 11.04
CA GLY A 291 13.16 9.30 10.58
C GLY A 291 14.44 10.12 10.75
N LEU A 292 15.48 9.55 11.35
CA LEU A 292 16.81 10.16 11.43
C LEU A 292 17.84 9.19 10.86
N LYS A 293 18.44 9.58 9.75
CA LYS A 293 19.52 8.82 9.10
C LYS A 293 20.84 9.58 9.26
N LEU A 294 21.82 8.93 9.85
CA LEU A 294 23.20 9.42 9.95
C LEU A 294 24.10 8.58 9.04
N SER A 295 24.83 9.21 8.15
CA SER A 295 25.75 8.57 7.22
C SER A 295 27.17 9.12 7.45
N TYR A 296 28.11 8.24 7.79
CA TYR A 296 29.51 8.60 8.01
C TYR A 296 30.44 7.83 7.05
N THR A 297 31.15 8.56 6.23
CA THR A 297 32.03 8.04 5.16
C THR A 297 33.52 8.26 5.43
N GLY A 298 33.89 8.86 6.56
CA GLY A 298 35.30 9.23 6.88
C GLY A 298 36.18 8.08 7.33
N ALA A 299 35.68 6.85 7.46
CA ALA A 299 36.52 5.71 7.83
C ALA A 299 37.26 5.14 6.61
N GLN A 300 38.48 4.66 6.82
CA GLN A 300 39.37 4.21 5.74
C GLN A 300 38.80 3.01 4.95
N TYR A 301 38.09 2.08 5.61
CA TYR A 301 37.69 0.79 5.03
C TYR A 301 36.18 0.53 5.02
N PHE A 302 35.40 1.38 5.68
CA PHE A 302 33.97 1.19 5.77
C PHE A 302 33.20 2.50 5.87
N GLU A 303 31.92 2.44 5.63
CA GLU A 303 30.93 3.48 5.89
C GLU A 303 30.01 3.01 7.02
N LEU A 304 29.52 3.93 7.82
CA LEU A 304 28.57 3.66 8.89
C LEU A 304 27.26 4.39 8.59
N THR A 305 26.15 3.64 8.61
CA THR A 305 24.80 4.21 8.60
C THR A 305 24.11 3.88 9.92
N SER A 306 23.47 4.88 10.52
CA SER A 306 22.55 4.72 11.64
C SER A 306 21.20 5.23 11.21
N LEU A 307 20.17 4.40 11.36
CA LEU A 307 18.78 4.75 11.04
C LEU A 307 17.93 4.57 12.30
N THR A 308 17.32 5.67 12.77
CA THR A 308 16.36 5.68 13.85
C THR A 308 15.00 6.06 13.26
N SER A 309 13.97 5.28 13.53
CA SER A 309 12.61 5.56 13.10
C SER A 309 11.65 5.49 14.27
N PHE A 310 10.68 6.40 14.27
CA PHE A 310 9.55 6.45 15.19
C PHE A 310 8.28 6.73 14.39
N ALA A 311 7.21 6.01 14.68
CA ALA A 311 5.87 6.31 14.17
C ALA A 311 4.84 6.10 15.27
N GLN A 312 3.86 6.99 15.34
CA GLN A 312 2.65 6.84 16.14
C GLN A 312 1.44 7.04 15.24
N THR A 313 0.48 6.14 15.35
CA THR A 313 -0.74 6.15 14.55
C THR A 313 -1.96 5.87 15.41
N ASP A 314 -2.85 6.85 15.51
CA ASP A 314 -4.22 6.67 15.97
C ASP A 314 -5.08 6.28 14.76
N HIS A 315 -5.87 5.21 14.84
CA HIS A 315 -6.76 4.82 13.76
C HIS A 315 -8.12 4.37 14.30
N GLN A 316 -9.17 4.61 13.51
CA GLN A 316 -10.53 4.15 13.80
C GLN A 316 -11.15 3.61 12.51
N HIS A 317 -11.74 2.44 12.60
CA HIS A 317 -12.59 1.91 11.55
C HIS A 317 -13.94 1.53 12.16
N ALA A 318 -14.99 2.15 11.65
CA ALA A 318 -16.35 1.90 12.11
C ALA A 318 -17.29 1.79 10.92
N TYR A 319 -18.35 0.99 11.06
CA TYR A 319 -19.36 0.83 10.04
C TYR A 319 -20.73 0.48 10.64
N ASP A 320 -21.76 0.86 9.90
CA ASP A 320 -23.13 0.37 10.06
C ASP A 320 -23.21 -1.00 9.40
N GLY A 321 -23.41 -2.06 10.19
CA GLY A 321 -23.31 -3.43 9.69
C GLY A 321 -24.59 -4.00 9.15
N ASP A 322 -25.74 -3.37 9.43
CA ASP A 322 -27.00 -3.76 8.82
C ASP A 322 -27.26 -3.10 7.44
N TRP A 323 -26.40 -2.12 7.07
CA TRP A 323 -26.39 -1.36 5.81
C TRP A 323 -27.72 -0.71 5.44
N ALA A 324 -28.58 -0.46 6.44
CA ALA A 324 -29.88 0.13 6.28
C ALA A 324 -30.26 1.03 7.46
N ASN A 325 -31.49 0.98 7.90
CA ASN A 325 -32.01 1.80 8.99
C ASN A 325 -33.30 1.15 9.59
N PRO A 326 -33.71 1.56 10.78
CA PRO A 326 -34.90 0.99 11.43
C PRO A 326 -36.20 1.08 10.63
N ASP A 327 -36.39 2.14 9.83
CA ASP A 327 -37.59 2.29 9.00
C ASP A 327 -37.62 1.31 7.84
N TYR A 328 -36.43 1.05 7.24
CA TYR A 328 -36.27 0.04 6.19
C TYR A 328 -36.63 -1.35 6.71
N TRP A 329 -36.06 -1.75 7.85
CA TRP A 329 -36.30 -3.08 8.43
C TRP A 329 -37.73 -3.23 8.94
N ALA A 330 -38.33 -2.20 9.56
CA ALA A 330 -39.72 -2.23 9.97
C ALA A 330 -40.70 -2.38 8.78
N GLY A 331 -40.27 -2.02 7.58
CA GLY A 331 -41.00 -2.25 6.32
C GLY A 331 -40.91 -3.69 5.81
N LYS A 332 -40.02 -4.52 6.33
CA LYS A 332 -39.83 -5.92 5.98
C LYS A 332 -40.59 -6.85 6.94
N GLN A 333 -40.69 -8.13 6.59
CA GLN A 333 -41.44 -9.12 7.37
C GLN A 333 -40.53 -10.30 7.73
N CYS A 334 -40.25 -10.44 9.00
CA CYS A 334 -39.48 -11.55 9.59
C CYS A 334 -40.44 -12.59 10.19
N ASP A 335 -39.92 -13.80 10.43
CA ASP A 335 -40.65 -14.82 11.18
C ASP A 335 -40.76 -14.43 12.66
N ALA A 336 -41.99 -14.50 13.20
CA ALA A 336 -42.25 -14.37 14.62
C ALA A 336 -42.21 -15.76 15.27
N TYR A 337 -41.51 -15.87 16.41
CA TYR A 337 -41.29 -17.12 17.10
C TYR A 337 -41.99 -17.13 18.49
N ASP A 338 -42.47 -18.28 18.91
CA ASP A 338 -42.86 -18.52 20.30
C ASP A 338 -41.65 -18.86 21.20
N ASP A 339 -41.90 -19.07 22.50
CA ASP A 339 -40.84 -19.41 23.47
C ASP A 339 -40.12 -20.76 23.18
N ASP A 340 -40.71 -21.61 22.33
CA ASP A 340 -40.18 -22.91 21.89
C ASP A 340 -39.54 -22.82 20.48
N TRP A 341 -39.29 -21.62 19.97
CA TRP A 341 -38.75 -21.33 18.64
C TRP A 341 -39.58 -21.86 17.45
N ASN A 342 -40.91 -22.01 17.60
CA ASN A 342 -41.77 -22.31 16.49
C ASN A 342 -42.25 -21.03 15.80
N VAL A 343 -42.26 -21.01 14.48
CA VAL A 343 -42.83 -19.90 13.73
C VAL A 343 -44.34 -19.79 13.98
N ILE A 344 -44.78 -18.66 14.53
CA ILE A 344 -46.18 -18.40 14.86
C ILE A 344 -46.85 -17.35 13.95
N GLY A 345 -46.08 -16.70 13.08
CA GLY A 345 -46.53 -15.68 12.16
C GLY A 345 -45.45 -14.86 11.54
N LYS A 346 -45.79 -13.67 11.09
CA LYS A 346 -44.82 -12.67 10.60
C LYS A 346 -44.97 -11.39 11.43
N GLU A 347 -43.85 -10.74 11.66
CA GLU A 347 -43.76 -9.44 12.33
C GLU A 347 -42.79 -8.52 11.60
N PRO A 348 -42.82 -7.18 11.80
CA PRO A 348 -41.81 -6.30 11.29
C PRO A 348 -40.41 -6.73 11.74
N CYS A 349 -39.46 -6.72 10.81
CA CYS A 349 -38.09 -7.02 11.17
C CYS A 349 -37.47 -5.95 12.08
N VAL A 350 -36.60 -6.36 13.00
CA VAL A 350 -35.79 -5.50 13.84
C VAL A 350 -34.34 -5.91 13.61
N TYR A 351 -33.55 -5.02 13.04
CA TYR A 351 -32.15 -5.24 12.81
C TYR A 351 -31.40 -3.90 12.85
N ASP A 352 -30.43 -3.80 13.72
CA ASP A 352 -29.55 -2.65 13.91
C ASP A 352 -28.21 -3.17 14.41
N TYR A 353 -27.15 -2.98 13.63
CA TYR A 353 -25.81 -3.47 13.98
C TYR A 353 -24.76 -2.43 13.66
N ILE A 354 -23.98 -2.07 14.66
CA ILE A 354 -22.78 -1.22 14.51
C ILE A 354 -21.54 -1.92 15.00
N TRP A 355 -20.43 -1.59 14.35
CA TRP A 355 -19.10 -2.05 14.74
C TRP A 355 -18.12 -0.89 14.71
N ASP A 356 -17.30 -0.73 15.76
CA ASP A 356 -16.33 0.35 15.91
C ASP A 356 -15.06 -0.20 16.56
N LYS A 357 -13.92 -0.09 15.87
CA LYS A 357 -12.60 -0.41 16.40
C LYS A 357 -11.72 0.83 16.35
N LYS A 358 -11.11 1.16 17.50
CA LYS A 358 -10.08 2.17 17.64
C LYS A 358 -8.78 1.49 18.00
N GLY A 359 -7.67 2.00 17.47
CA GLY A 359 -6.33 1.54 17.80
C GLY A 359 -5.34 2.69 17.90
N ASP A 360 -4.43 2.60 18.86
CA ASP A 360 -3.22 3.40 18.98
C ASP A 360 -2.02 2.49 18.75
N ARG A 361 -1.26 2.73 17.69
CA ARG A 361 -0.03 1.98 17.37
C ARG A 361 1.18 2.87 17.45
N GLN A 362 2.19 2.42 18.16
CA GLN A 362 3.50 3.04 18.21
C GLN A 362 4.58 2.07 17.76
N THR A 363 5.49 2.55 16.92
CA THR A 363 6.65 1.78 16.45
C THR A 363 7.92 2.59 16.63
N VAL A 364 8.94 1.98 17.24
CA VAL A 364 10.28 2.56 17.38
C VAL A 364 11.28 1.56 16.82
N SER A 365 12.17 1.99 15.95
CA SER A 365 13.25 1.13 15.46
C SER A 365 14.60 1.82 15.44
N GLN A 366 15.65 1.01 15.57
CA GLN A 366 17.04 1.41 15.44
C GLN A 366 17.81 0.40 14.60
N GLU A 367 18.50 0.87 13.60
CA GLU A 367 19.38 0.07 12.77
C GLU A 367 20.77 0.68 12.70
N PHE A 368 21.80 -0.17 12.76
CA PHE A 368 23.19 0.21 12.47
C PHE A 368 23.72 -0.70 11.37
N ARG A 369 24.30 -0.10 10.34
CA ARG A 369 24.95 -0.80 9.23
C ARG A 369 26.39 -0.35 9.10
N LEU A 370 27.28 -1.32 8.89
CA LEU A 370 28.63 -1.12 8.40
C LEU A 370 28.72 -1.72 7.00
N SER A 371 29.09 -0.94 6.01
CA SER A 371 29.33 -1.39 4.64
C SER A 371 30.76 -1.08 4.21
N SER A 372 31.34 -1.96 3.41
CA SER A 372 32.68 -1.69 2.86
C SER A 372 32.61 -0.50 1.89
N ASN A 373 33.63 0.36 1.97
CA ASN A 373 33.93 1.23 0.85
C ASN A 373 34.92 0.53 -0.11
N GLN A 374 35.30 1.20 -1.18
CA GLN A 374 36.21 0.62 -2.18
C GLN A 374 37.52 0.09 -1.56
N ALA A 375 38.10 0.77 -0.57
CA ALA A 375 39.33 0.35 0.12
C ALA A 375 39.10 -0.82 1.08
N GLY A 376 37.89 -0.98 1.56
CA GLY A 376 37.46 -2.02 2.50
C GLY A 376 37.03 -3.34 1.86
N ARG A 377 36.99 -3.43 0.53
CA ARG A 377 36.65 -4.68 -0.17
C ARG A 377 37.57 -5.81 0.27
N ILE A 378 37.01 -6.99 0.46
CA ILE A 378 37.71 -8.21 0.82
C ILE A 378 38.01 -9.08 -0.40
N PHE A 379 38.68 -10.23 -0.23
CA PHE A 379 39.04 -11.20 -1.28
C PHE A 379 39.69 -10.55 -2.51
N ASN A 380 40.82 -9.88 -2.29
CA ASN A 380 41.59 -9.17 -3.34
C ASN A 380 40.81 -8.03 -4.01
N GLN A 381 40.07 -7.27 -3.25
CA GLN A 381 39.24 -6.12 -3.72
C GLN A 381 38.07 -6.50 -4.64
N SER A 382 37.62 -7.77 -4.60
CA SER A 382 36.53 -8.24 -5.46
C SER A 382 35.16 -8.27 -4.76
N THR A 383 35.11 -8.10 -3.43
CA THR A 383 33.91 -8.36 -2.68
C THR A 383 33.56 -7.20 -1.75
N ASP A 384 32.44 -6.59 -1.99
CA ASP A 384 31.79 -5.68 -1.06
C ASP A 384 31.11 -6.48 0.05
N TRP A 385 31.02 -5.92 1.23
CA TRP A 385 30.35 -6.53 2.37
C TRP A 385 29.51 -5.51 3.15
N LEU A 386 28.44 -5.99 3.74
CA LEU A 386 27.60 -5.26 4.66
C LEU A 386 27.28 -6.14 5.86
N VAL A 387 27.31 -5.57 7.06
CA VAL A 387 26.79 -6.19 8.28
C VAL A 387 25.97 -5.18 9.05
N GLY A 388 24.89 -5.64 9.70
CA GLY A 388 24.03 -4.77 10.45
C GLY A 388 23.36 -5.45 11.62
N VAL A 389 22.87 -4.62 12.52
CA VAL A 389 22.01 -5.00 13.65
C VAL A 389 20.76 -4.13 13.65
N TYR A 390 19.65 -4.72 14.02
CA TYR A 390 18.35 -4.08 14.06
C TYR A 390 17.61 -4.42 15.34
N ALA A 391 16.92 -3.43 15.89
CA ALA A 391 15.98 -3.59 16.98
C ALA A 391 14.71 -2.79 16.70
N MET A 392 13.55 -3.35 17.02
CA MET A 392 12.26 -2.69 16.88
C MET A 392 11.37 -3.06 18.07
N ASN A 393 10.61 -2.10 18.54
CA ASN A 393 9.50 -2.30 19.47
C ASN A 393 8.24 -1.71 18.82
N LEU A 394 7.17 -2.50 18.81
CA LEU A 394 5.85 -2.12 18.37
C LEU A 394 4.87 -2.36 19.50
N THR A 395 4.06 -1.36 19.83
CA THR A 395 2.91 -1.50 20.73
C THR A 395 1.63 -1.14 19.99
N GLU A 396 0.54 -1.81 20.33
CA GLU A 396 -0.79 -1.48 19.82
C GLU A 396 -1.84 -1.75 20.88
N ASP A 397 -2.57 -0.69 21.24
CA ASP A 397 -3.73 -0.75 22.13
C ASP A 397 -4.99 -0.66 21.27
N ASN A 398 -5.98 -1.52 21.52
CA ASN A 398 -7.23 -1.54 20.78
C ASN A 398 -8.43 -1.49 21.70
N ASP A 399 -9.44 -0.70 21.29
CA ASP A 399 -10.80 -0.70 21.83
C ASP A 399 -11.76 -1.13 20.72
N LEU A 400 -12.42 -2.29 20.89
CA LEU A 400 -13.45 -2.79 20.00
C LEU A 400 -14.80 -2.74 20.70
N TYR A 401 -15.80 -2.20 20.02
CA TYR A 401 -17.19 -2.16 20.44
C TYR A 401 -18.10 -2.52 19.28
N SER A 402 -19.00 -3.47 19.51
CA SER A 402 -20.14 -3.70 18.62
C SER A 402 -21.44 -3.71 19.40
N GLU A 403 -22.52 -3.38 18.69
CA GLU A 403 -23.87 -3.32 19.28
C GLU A 403 -24.85 -3.96 18.29
N TYR A 404 -25.70 -4.84 18.83
CA TYR A 404 -26.79 -5.48 18.10
C TYR A 404 -28.13 -5.14 18.76
N ASN A 405 -29.02 -4.49 17.99
CA ASN A 405 -30.35 -4.08 18.46
C ASN A 405 -30.30 -3.32 19.81
N SER A 406 -29.38 -2.35 19.92
CA SER A 406 -29.15 -1.53 21.13
C SER A 406 -28.59 -2.30 22.35
N TRP A 407 -28.07 -3.50 22.16
CA TRP A 407 -27.36 -4.26 23.18
C TRP A 407 -25.89 -4.45 22.79
N PRO A 408 -24.96 -4.23 23.72
CA PRO A 408 -23.56 -4.56 23.45
C PRO A 408 -23.42 -6.03 23.03
N ASP A 409 -22.77 -6.29 21.89
CA ASP A 409 -22.53 -7.63 21.36
C ASP A 409 -21.09 -8.06 21.61
N GLU A 410 -20.11 -7.28 21.12
CA GLU A 410 -18.70 -7.52 21.38
C GLU A 410 -18.07 -6.28 22.03
N VAL A 411 -17.40 -6.46 23.15
CA VAL A 411 -16.63 -5.40 23.83
C VAL A 411 -15.28 -5.98 24.21
N LEU A 412 -14.22 -5.49 23.58
CA LEU A 412 -12.87 -5.98 23.78
C LEU A 412 -11.89 -4.82 23.92
N GLN A 413 -11.10 -4.83 24.98
CA GLN A 413 -9.91 -3.99 25.12
C GLN A 413 -8.69 -4.89 25.09
N SER A 414 -7.69 -4.55 24.28
CA SER A 414 -6.48 -5.36 24.16
C SER A 414 -5.23 -4.53 24.09
N GLU A 415 -4.15 -5.06 24.62
CA GLU A 415 -2.80 -4.53 24.57
C GLU A 415 -1.90 -5.55 23.89
N TYR A 416 -1.12 -5.11 22.92
CA TYR A 416 -0.13 -5.92 22.21
C TYR A 416 1.22 -5.24 22.19
N GLU A 417 2.27 -5.99 22.49
CA GLU A 417 3.66 -5.56 22.33
C GLU A 417 4.45 -6.60 21.53
N ALA A 418 5.29 -6.15 20.61
CA ALA A 418 6.25 -7.01 19.93
C ALA A 418 7.62 -6.35 19.88
N THR A 419 8.65 -7.10 20.29
CA THR A 419 10.04 -6.68 20.21
C THR A 419 10.81 -7.61 19.27
N ASN A 420 11.44 -7.03 18.25
CA ASN A 420 12.26 -7.73 17.27
C ASN A 420 13.73 -7.36 17.46
N TYR A 421 14.62 -8.35 17.41
CA TYR A 421 16.07 -8.17 17.33
C TYR A 421 16.61 -8.95 16.16
N ALA A 422 17.43 -8.34 15.33
CA ALA A 422 18.04 -9.03 14.20
C ALA A 422 19.53 -8.70 14.04
N ILE A 423 20.23 -9.67 13.48
CA ILE A 423 21.57 -9.50 12.90
C ILE A 423 21.51 -9.94 11.44
N PHE A 424 22.08 -9.15 10.57
CA PHE A 424 22.06 -9.45 9.14
C PHE A 424 23.38 -9.07 8.47
N GLY A 425 23.59 -9.60 7.28
CA GLY A 425 24.73 -9.25 6.46
C GLY A 425 24.56 -9.71 5.02
N GLN A 426 25.35 -9.10 4.16
CA GLN A 426 25.38 -9.37 2.72
C GLN A 426 26.80 -9.27 2.22
N ILE A 427 27.12 -10.07 1.23
CA ILE A 427 28.34 -9.94 0.43
C ILE A 427 27.97 -9.90 -1.04
N ASP A 428 28.63 -9.01 -1.79
CA ASP A 428 28.48 -8.81 -3.22
C ASP A 428 29.84 -9.01 -3.88
N SER A 429 30.04 -10.18 -4.49
CA SER A 429 31.32 -10.61 -5.04
C SER A 429 31.37 -10.47 -6.56
N HIS A 430 32.24 -9.63 -7.06
CA HIS A 430 32.55 -9.49 -8.49
C HIS A 430 33.43 -10.64 -8.94
N LEU A 431 32.86 -11.57 -9.72
CA LEU A 431 33.55 -12.74 -10.24
C LEU A 431 33.98 -12.48 -11.70
N GLY A 432 35.17 -11.93 -11.87
CA GLY A 432 35.65 -11.41 -13.15
C GLY A 432 34.98 -10.07 -13.50
N SER A 433 34.83 -9.80 -14.81
CA SER A 433 34.24 -8.55 -15.29
C SER A 433 32.70 -8.57 -15.34
N ASP A 434 32.08 -9.76 -15.48
CA ASP A 434 30.71 -9.87 -15.98
C ASP A 434 29.77 -10.51 -14.97
N TYR A 435 30.27 -11.12 -13.90
CA TYR A 435 29.41 -11.81 -12.92
C TYR A 435 29.43 -11.11 -11.56
N LEU A 436 28.26 -11.00 -10.95
CA LEU A 436 28.05 -10.55 -9.56
C LEU A 436 27.32 -11.63 -8.79
N LEU A 437 27.97 -12.15 -7.73
CA LEU A 437 27.35 -13.07 -6.78
C LEU A 437 26.95 -12.28 -5.53
N SER A 438 25.65 -12.22 -5.24
CA SER A 438 25.11 -11.64 -4.01
C SER A 438 24.61 -12.74 -3.08
N VAL A 439 25.00 -12.67 -1.81
CA VAL A 439 24.55 -13.59 -0.76
C VAL A 439 24.21 -12.78 0.48
N GLY A 440 22.96 -12.85 0.90
CA GLY A 440 22.44 -12.16 2.09
C GLY A 440 21.81 -13.13 3.08
N LEU A 441 21.95 -12.84 4.37
CA LEU A 441 21.38 -13.63 5.45
C LEU A 441 20.97 -12.72 6.61
N ARG A 442 19.81 -13.04 7.24
CA ARG A 442 19.30 -12.40 8.45
C ARG A 442 18.81 -13.45 9.44
N PHE A 443 19.16 -13.28 10.69
CA PHE A 443 18.58 -13.99 11.82
C PHE A 443 17.81 -12.99 12.66
N GLU A 444 16.59 -13.35 13.01
CA GLU A 444 15.67 -12.49 13.75
C GLU A 444 15.01 -13.28 14.89
N ARG A 445 14.89 -12.62 16.03
CA ARG A 445 14.09 -13.08 17.17
C ARG A 445 12.99 -12.09 17.42
N ARG A 446 11.75 -12.58 17.49
CA ARG A 446 10.57 -11.81 17.89
C ARG A 446 10.03 -12.36 19.21
N ASN A 447 9.78 -11.47 20.17
CA ASN A 447 9.04 -11.75 21.37
C ASN A 447 7.77 -10.89 21.30
N SER A 448 6.61 -11.51 21.55
CA SER A 448 5.33 -10.81 21.55
C SER A 448 4.63 -11.04 22.87
N GLU A 449 3.91 -10.04 23.35
CA GLU A 449 3.05 -10.12 24.53
C GLU A 449 1.67 -9.57 24.15
N TYR A 450 0.62 -10.24 24.60
CA TYR A 450 -0.76 -9.85 24.39
C TYR A 450 -1.57 -10.11 25.66
N SER A 451 -2.45 -9.19 25.99
CA SER A 451 -3.48 -9.35 27.00
C SER A 451 -4.76 -8.63 26.60
N ASP A 452 -5.91 -9.14 27.07
CA ASP A 452 -7.20 -8.53 26.81
C ASP A 452 -8.17 -8.57 27.99
N SER A 453 -9.30 -7.87 27.83
CA SER A 453 -10.37 -7.77 28.85
C SER A 453 -11.11 -9.09 29.08
N ASN A 454 -10.99 -10.09 28.20
CA ASN A 454 -11.52 -11.44 28.36
C ASN A 454 -10.57 -12.35 29.14
N ASN A 455 -9.42 -11.85 29.57
CA ASN A 455 -8.34 -12.56 30.27
C ASN A 455 -7.58 -13.56 29.37
N ASP A 456 -7.62 -13.42 28.05
CA ASP A 456 -6.69 -14.11 27.17
C ASP A 456 -5.31 -13.45 27.28
N ASN A 457 -4.26 -14.27 27.35
CA ASN A 457 -2.88 -13.83 27.46
C ASN A 457 -2.00 -14.75 26.60
N PHE A 458 -1.14 -14.16 25.79
CA PHE A 458 -0.20 -14.87 24.94
C PHE A 458 1.18 -14.22 25.01
N SER A 459 2.23 -15.03 25.04
CA SER A 459 3.62 -14.53 25.06
C SER A 459 4.55 -15.38 24.18
N PRO A 460 4.27 -15.54 22.87
CA PRO A 460 5.10 -16.34 21.99
C PRO A 460 6.47 -15.71 21.76
N SER A 461 7.47 -16.56 21.54
CA SER A 461 8.83 -16.17 21.23
C SER A 461 9.34 -17.02 20.07
N GLU A 462 9.71 -16.40 18.96
CA GLU A 462 10.06 -17.05 17.72
C GLU A 462 11.48 -16.68 17.27
N ASN A 463 12.19 -17.68 16.70
CA ASN A 463 13.45 -17.45 16.00
C ASN A 463 13.24 -17.72 14.53
N MET A 464 13.50 -16.73 13.73
CA MET A 464 13.28 -16.74 12.28
C MET A 464 14.59 -16.48 11.55
N TRP A 465 14.65 -16.88 10.30
CA TRP A 465 15.75 -16.52 9.43
C TRP A 465 15.29 -16.34 7.99
N GLY A 466 15.91 -15.41 7.29
CA GLY A 466 15.70 -15.17 5.87
C GLY A 466 17.02 -14.94 5.17
N GLY A 467 17.01 -15.02 3.86
CA GLY A 467 18.22 -14.80 3.09
C GLY A 467 17.98 -14.95 1.61
N HIS A 468 19.01 -14.62 0.84
CA HIS A 468 19.00 -14.82 -0.61
C HIS A 468 20.38 -15.22 -1.12
N ILE A 469 20.35 -15.84 -2.28
CA ILE A 469 21.52 -16.04 -3.15
C ILE A 469 21.12 -15.64 -4.56
N ALA A 470 21.89 -14.75 -5.18
CA ALA A 470 21.65 -14.31 -6.54
C ALA A 470 22.95 -14.29 -7.33
N LEU A 471 22.90 -14.71 -8.58
CA LEU A 471 23.99 -14.61 -9.52
C LEU A 471 23.51 -13.80 -10.72
N SER A 472 24.12 -12.65 -10.93
CA SER A 472 23.89 -11.80 -12.10
C SER A 472 25.01 -11.97 -13.10
N LYS A 473 24.68 -11.80 -14.36
CA LYS A 473 25.62 -11.77 -15.47
C LYS A 473 25.33 -10.58 -16.39
N ALA A 474 26.24 -9.64 -16.47
CA ALA A 474 26.25 -8.66 -17.52
C ALA A 474 26.61 -9.36 -18.85
N ILE A 475 25.65 -9.43 -19.78
CA ILE A 475 25.88 -9.99 -21.13
C ILE A 475 26.70 -8.99 -21.94
N ASN A 476 26.35 -7.73 -21.80
CA ASN A 476 27.06 -6.53 -22.29
C ASN A 476 26.61 -5.33 -21.44
N ASP A 477 26.94 -4.11 -21.82
CA ASP A 477 26.56 -2.88 -21.09
C ASP A 477 25.05 -2.64 -21.03
N ASP A 478 24.29 -3.18 -21.98
CA ASP A 478 22.84 -2.94 -22.13
C ASP A 478 21.97 -4.09 -21.62
N HIS A 479 22.53 -5.27 -21.38
CA HIS A 479 21.78 -6.46 -21.05
C HIS A 479 22.36 -7.17 -19.82
N ASN A 480 21.54 -7.31 -18.79
CA ASN A 480 21.87 -8.02 -17.57
C ASN A 480 20.84 -9.13 -17.30
N THR A 481 21.30 -10.33 -16.97
CA THR A 481 20.44 -11.45 -16.58
C THR A 481 20.81 -11.92 -15.18
N TYR A 482 19.83 -12.44 -14.43
CA TYR A 482 20.08 -12.97 -13.10
C TYR A 482 19.24 -14.21 -12.78
N ILE A 483 19.76 -15.01 -11.86
CA ILE A 483 19.00 -16.03 -11.16
C ILE A 483 19.05 -15.73 -9.66
N LYS A 484 17.93 -15.89 -8.95
CA LYS A 484 17.83 -15.62 -7.51
C LYS A 484 17.03 -16.72 -6.82
N VAL A 485 17.48 -17.11 -5.66
CA VAL A 485 16.71 -17.90 -4.69
C VAL A 485 16.64 -17.08 -3.41
N ALA A 486 15.43 -16.80 -2.93
CA ALA A 486 15.21 -16.05 -1.72
C ALA A 486 14.29 -16.83 -0.77
N ARG A 487 14.56 -16.73 0.54
CA ARG A 487 13.72 -17.23 1.60
C ARG A 487 13.24 -16.07 2.47
N GLY A 488 11.91 -15.90 2.51
CA GLY A 488 11.23 -15.00 3.44
C GLY A 488 10.52 -15.78 4.55
N TYR A 489 10.05 -15.02 5.53
CA TYR A 489 9.27 -15.54 6.66
C TYR A 489 8.30 -14.45 7.15
N LYS A 490 7.19 -14.90 7.73
CA LYS A 490 6.21 -14.09 8.43
C LYS A 490 6.02 -14.70 9.82
N ALA A 491 6.06 -13.88 10.85
CA ALA A 491 5.91 -14.35 12.22
C ALA A 491 4.58 -15.07 12.43
N GLY A 492 4.54 -16.02 13.34
CA GLY A 492 3.32 -16.58 13.86
C GLY A 492 2.55 -15.57 14.70
N GLY A 493 1.45 -15.99 15.25
CA GLY A 493 0.59 -15.14 16.05
C GLY A 493 -0.47 -15.94 16.78
N PHE A 494 -1.53 -15.25 17.14
CA PHE A 494 -2.62 -15.83 17.91
C PHE A 494 -3.96 -15.23 17.46
N ASN A 495 -5.02 -15.99 17.70
CA ASN A 495 -6.40 -15.60 17.46
C ASN A 495 -7.08 -15.25 18.79
N MET A 496 -7.81 -14.13 18.79
CA MET A 496 -8.50 -13.59 19.95
C MET A 496 -9.96 -14.07 19.97
N THR A 497 -10.57 -14.04 21.14
CA THR A 497 -12.02 -14.27 21.34
C THR A 497 -12.59 -15.54 20.71
N LEU A 498 -11.76 -16.59 20.55
CA LEU A 498 -12.22 -17.84 19.98
C LEU A 498 -13.12 -18.62 20.97
N PRO A 499 -14.24 -19.20 20.49
CA PRO A 499 -15.06 -20.09 21.28
C PRO A 499 -14.29 -21.36 21.65
N ALA A 500 -14.75 -22.05 22.70
CA ALA A 500 -14.07 -23.22 23.26
C ALA A 500 -13.83 -24.35 22.23
N GLU A 501 -14.69 -24.46 21.24
CA GLU A 501 -14.65 -25.43 20.13
C GLU A 501 -13.45 -25.20 19.21
N LEU A 502 -12.92 -23.98 19.15
CA LEU A 502 -11.76 -23.57 18.35
C LEU A 502 -10.51 -23.31 19.21
N ALA A 503 -10.47 -23.81 20.45
CA ALA A 503 -9.34 -23.59 21.35
C ALA A 503 -7.99 -24.09 20.79
N ASP A 504 -8.01 -25.08 19.88
CA ASP A 504 -6.83 -25.59 19.17
C ASP A 504 -6.33 -24.63 18.07
N LYS A 505 -7.11 -23.61 17.71
CA LYS A 505 -6.76 -22.58 16.74
C LYS A 505 -6.24 -21.28 17.39
N LYS A 506 -6.06 -21.26 18.72
CA LYS A 506 -5.62 -20.04 19.42
C LYS A 506 -4.27 -19.52 18.97
N GLU A 507 -3.36 -20.36 18.55
CA GLU A 507 -2.03 -20.00 18.06
C GLU A 507 -1.78 -20.54 16.65
N PHE A 508 -1.05 -19.77 15.85
CA PHE A 508 -0.55 -20.17 14.52
C PHE A 508 0.94 -19.86 14.42
N THR A 509 1.64 -20.65 13.61
CA THR A 509 3.10 -20.62 13.52
C THR A 509 3.62 -19.77 12.36
N THR A 510 4.94 -19.53 12.37
CA THR A 510 5.67 -18.83 11.31
C THR A 510 5.38 -19.43 9.92
N GLU A 511 5.00 -18.58 8.97
CA GLU A 511 4.91 -18.91 7.55
C GLU A 511 6.27 -18.71 6.87
N ILE A 512 6.58 -19.57 5.90
CA ILE A 512 7.84 -19.55 5.14
C ILE A 512 7.53 -19.51 3.65
N LEU A 513 8.28 -18.67 2.92
CA LEU A 513 8.17 -18.56 1.48
C LEU A 513 9.56 -18.70 0.84
N TYR A 514 9.67 -19.61 -0.15
CA TYR A 514 10.82 -19.70 -1.04
C TYR A 514 10.44 -19.14 -2.42
N ASN A 515 11.24 -18.20 -2.93
CA ASN A 515 11.08 -17.63 -4.26
C ASN A 515 12.28 -18.01 -5.13
N TYR A 516 12.00 -18.59 -6.29
CA TYR A 516 12.97 -18.88 -7.35
C TYR A 516 12.67 -17.96 -8.52
N GLU A 517 13.65 -17.17 -8.94
CA GLU A 517 13.45 -16.13 -9.94
C GLU A 517 14.55 -16.14 -10.99
N LEU A 518 14.16 -15.96 -12.25
CA LEU A 518 15.02 -15.73 -13.40
C LEU A 518 14.62 -14.42 -14.04
N GLY A 519 15.55 -13.48 -14.18
CA GLY A 519 15.24 -12.18 -14.74
C GLY A 519 16.19 -11.74 -15.85
N LEU A 520 15.68 -10.83 -16.68
CA LEU A 520 16.41 -10.14 -17.73
C LEU A 520 16.08 -8.65 -17.65
N LYS A 521 17.10 -7.81 -17.55
CA LYS A 521 17.00 -6.36 -17.62
C LYS A 521 17.78 -5.88 -18.82
N SER A 522 17.10 -5.17 -19.69
CA SER A 522 17.67 -4.89 -21.00
C SER A 522 17.27 -3.52 -21.52
N SER A 523 18.26 -2.83 -22.07
CA SER A 523 18.07 -1.65 -22.89
C SER A 523 18.32 -2.01 -24.35
N TRP A 524 17.40 -1.64 -25.23
CA TRP A 524 17.41 -1.98 -26.65
C TRP A 524 17.40 -0.72 -27.49
N LEU A 525 17.85 -0.83 -28.76
CA LEU A 525 17.79 0.26 -29.71
C LEU A 525 18.52 1.53 -29.21
N ASP A 526 19.72 1.39 -28.66
CA ASP A 526 20.54 2.48 -28.13
C ASP A 526 19.82 3.31 -27.01
N GLY A 527 19.04 2.63 -26.14
CA GLY A 527 18.33 3.27 -25.02
C GLY A 527 16.89 3.71 -25.30
N TYR A 528 16.38 3.51 -26.52
CA TYR A 528 14.99 3.85 -26.82
C TYR A 528 13.95 2.90 -26.24
N VAL A 529 14.32 1.69 -25.84
CA VAL A 529 13.42 0.70 -25.23
C VAL A 529 14.11 0.07 -24.04
N ASP A 530 13.48 0.16 -22.87
CA ASP A 530 13.92 -0.55 -21.67
C ASP A 530 12.89 -1.59 -21.28
N THR A 531 13.39 -2.76 -20.87
CA THR A 531 12.53 -3.85 -20.43
C THR A 531 13.09 -4.55 -19.20
N ASN A 532 12.20 -4.85 -18.25
CA ASN A 532 12.46 -5.73 -17.12
C ASN A 532 11.53 -6.93 -17.22
N ILE A 533 12.09 -8.13 -17.29
CA ILE A 533 11.34 -9.38 -17.40
C ILE A 533 11.74 -10.29 -16.25
N ALA A 534 10.76 -10.86 -15.55
CA ALA A 534 10.98 -11.82 -14.49
C ALA A 534 10.05 -13.02 -14.61
N LEU A 535 10.61 -14.22 -14.56
CA LEU A 535 9.91 -15.48 -14.35
C LEU A 535 10.12 -15.90 -12.90
N PHE A 536 9.06 -16.26 -12.21
CA PHE A 536 9.15 -16.65 -10.80
C PHE A 536 8.35 -17.90 -10.49
N TYR A 537 8.80 -18.60 -9.45
CA TYR A 537 8.08 -19.68 -8.80
C TYR A 537 8.25 -19.54 -7.28
N MET A 538 7.13 -19.51 -6.56
CA MET A 538 7.06 -19.36 -5.12
C MET A 538 6.45 -20.59 -4.49
N ASP A 539 7.12 -21.14 -3.45
CA ASP A 539 6.66 -22.28 -2.63
C ASP A 539 6.41 -21.76 -1.20
N ARG A 540 5.16 -21.74 -0.77
CA ARG A 540 4.74 -21.32 0.57
C ARG A 540 4.50 -22.54 1.45
N LYS A 541 4.98 -22.47 2.67
CA LYS A 541 4.84 -23.53 3.69
C LYS A 541 4.27 -22.94 4.96
N ASP A 542 3.40 -23.74 5.61
CA ASP A 542 2.69 -23.31 6.81
C ASP A 542 1.97 -21.98 6.57
N GLN A 543 1.33 -21.86 5.40
CA GLN A 543 0.66 -20.65 4.94
C GLN A 543 -0.39 -20.21 5.94
N GLN A 544 -0.33 -18.96 6.37
CA GLN A 544 -1.34 -18.32 7.20
C GLN A 544 -2.52 -17.91 6.33
N VAL A 545 -3.68 -18.50 6.58
CA VAL A 545 -4.93 -18.23 5.85
C VAL A 545 -5.97 -17.71 6.82
N ALA A 546 -6.61 -16.59 6.46
CA ALA A 546 -7.75 -16.09 7.20
C ALA A 546 -8.97 -16.97 6.91
N ALA A 547 -9.53 -17.56 7.94
CA ALA A 547 -10.75 -18.34 7.92
C ALA A 547 -11.85 -17.61 8.70
N SER A 548 -13.09 -17.84 8.32
CA SER A 548 -14.25 -17.34 9.05
C SER A 548 -15.28 -18.45 9.23
N LEU A 549 -15.80 -18.58 10.45
CA LEU A 549 -16.95 -19.43 10.74
C LEU A 549 -18.09 -18.54 11.22
N GLN A 550 -19.30 -18.78 10.69
CA GLN A 550 -20.49 -18.18 11.24
C GLN A 550 -20.81 -18.84 12.58
N ASP A 551 -21.08 -18.04 13.62
CA ASP A 551 -21.48 -18.55 14.92
C ASP A 551 -22.83 -19.29 14.80
N PRO A 552 -22.90 -20.58 15.17
CA PRO A 552 -24.16 -21.34 15.07
C PRO A 552 -25.30 -20.78 15.92
N ASP A 553 -24.96 -20.12 17.04
CA ASP A 553 -25.92 -19.56 18.00
C ASP A 553 -26.29 -18.10 17.69
N ASN A 554 -25.44 -17.42 16.89
CA ASN A 554 -25.68 -16.05 16.42
C ASN A 554 -25.23 -15.93 14.96
N PRO A 555 -26.15 -16.10 13.98
CA PRO A 555 -25.82 -16.08 12.55
C PRO A 555 -25.19 -14.77 12.05
N GLN A 556 -25.24 -13.70 12.83
CA GLN A 556 -24.65 -12.40 12.50
C GLN A 556 -23.22 -12.27 13.00
N ARG A 557 -22.82 -13.15 13.91
CA ARG A 557 -21.49 -13.18 14.46
C ARG A 557 -20.60 -14.09 13.63
N PHE A 558 -19.54 -13.52 13.08
CA PHE A 558 -18.46 -14.27 12.42
C PHE A 558 -17.28 -14.40 13.34
N VAL A 559 -16.87 -15.64 13.61
CA VAL A 559 -15.61 -15.93 14.27
C VAL A 559 -14.52 -15.92 13.22
N LEU A 560 -13.73 -14.86 13.20
CA LEU A 560 -12.57 -14.73 12.32
C LEU A 560 -11.34 -15.30 13.01
N PHE A 561 -10.58 -16.12 12.30
CA PHE A 561 -9.32 -16.65 12.81
C PHE A 561 -8.33 -16.91 11.67
N THR A 562 -7.06 -16.92 12.03
CA THR A 562 -5.97 -17.32 11.14
C THR A 562 -5.52 -18.73 11.51
N GLU A 563 -5.32 -19.58 10.52
CA GLU A 563 -4.73 -20.90 10.71
C GLU A 563 -3.60 -21.15 9.71
N ASN A 564 -2.69 -22.07 10.04
CA ASN A 564 -1.72 -22.55 9.08
C ASN A 564 -2.38 -23.59 8.16
N ALA A 565 -2.78 -23.17 6.96
CA ALA A 565 -3.12 -24.05 5.87
C ALA A 565 -1.82 -24.71 5.34
N GLY A 566 -1.88 -25.88 4.76
CA GLY A 566 -0.67 -26.65 4.40
C GLY A 566 0.37 -25.89 3.58
N SER A 567 0.08 -25.60 2.31
CA SER A 567 1.02 -24.93 1.38
C SER A 567 0.27 -24.28 0.22
N SER A 568 0.95 -23.40 -0.52
CA SER A 568 0.51 -22.97 -1.85
C SER A 568 1.70 -22.76 -2.78
N ASN A 569 1.42 -22.81 -4.08
CA ASN A 569 2.38 -22.52 -5.14
C ASN A 569 1.87 -21.33 -5.95
N ASN A 570 2.74 -20.36 -6.19
CA ASN A 570 2.44 -19.20 -7.02
C ASN A 570 3.54 -19.08 -8.06
N TYR A 571 3.22 -19.00 -9.34
CA TYR A 571 4.22 -18.86 -10.39
C TYR A 571 3.70 -17.97 -11.51
N GLY A 572 4.63 -17.36 -12.24
CA GLY A 572 4.21 -16.43 -13.27
C GLY A 572 5.32 -15.71 -14.00
N LEU A 573 4.87 -14.71 -14.76
CA LEU A 573 5.70 -13.83 -15.58
C LEU A 573 5.35 -12.38 -15.26
N GLU A 574 6.35 -11.54 -15.20
CA GLU A 574 6.23 -10.08 -15.10
C GLU A 574 7.07 -9.44 -16.21
N VAL A 575 6.50 -8.45 -16.85
CA VAL A 575 7.17 -7.62 -17.85
C VAL A 575 6.83 -6.18 -17.58
N ASP A 576 7.83 -5.35 -17.32
CA ASP A 576 7.73 -3.90 -17.25
C ASP A 576 8.55 -3.29 -18.38
N GLY A 577 8.12 -2.20 -19.00
CA GLY A 577 8.88 -1.59 -20.07
C GLY A 577 8.52 -0.15 -20.38
N ASN A 578 9.52 0.57 -20.91
CA ASN A 578 9.40 1.92 -21.46
C ASN A 578 9.90 1.93 -22.90
N TRP A 579 9.23 2.66 -23.75
CA TRP A 579 9.60 2.87 -25.14
C TRP A 579 9.45 4.34 -25.52
N TYR A 580 10.50 4.91 -26.10
CA TYR A 580 10.58 6.30 -26.57
C TYR A 580 10.66 6.34 -28.11
N PRO A 581 9.53 6.19 -28.84
CA PRO A 581 9.54 6.20 -30.32
C PRO A 581 10.08 7.48 -30.91
N THR A 582 9.87 8.59 -30.22
CA THR A 582 10.39 9.92 -30.54
C THR A 582 10.74 10.67 -29.27
N GLN A 583 11.40 11.81 -29.37
CA GLN A 583 11.72 12.67 -28.21
C GLN A 583 10.49 13.20 -27.47
N ASN A 584 9.35 13.26 -28.16
CA ASN A 584 8.10 13.81 -27.63
C ASN A 584 7.10 12.74 -27.18
N LEU A 585 7.39 11.46 -27.40
CA LEU A 585 6.45 10.36 -27.17
C LEU A 585 7.10 9.28 -26.33
N GLN A 586 6.50 8.99 -25.18
CA GLN A 586 6.80 7.85 -24.34
C GLN A 586 5.61 6.87 -24.35
N VAL A 587 5.90 5.59 -24.42
CA VAL A 587 4.95 4.51 -24.19
C VAL A 587 5.51 3.66 -23.07
N TYR A 588 4.72 3.43 -22.03
CA TYR A 588 5.13 2.64 -20.87
C TYR A 588 4.07 1.59 -20.53
N GLY A 589 4.45 0.56 -19.81
CA GLY A 589 3.48 -0.41 -19.40
C GLY A 589 4.04 -1.61 -18.65
N SER A 590 3.13 -2.36 -18.09
CA SER A 590 3.41 -3.58 -17.36
C SER A 590 2.42 -4.69 -17.74
N VAL A 591 2.88 -5.94 -17.69
CA VAL A 591 2.05 -7.14 -17.88
C VAL A 591 2.45 -8.16 -16.83
N GLY A 592 1.46 -8.69 -16.13
CA GLY A 592 1.59 -9.77 -15.18
C GLY A 592 0.72 -10.97 -15.56
N TRP A 593 1.33 -12.15 -15.58
CA TRP A 593 0.62 -13.42 -15.61
C TRP A 593 0.95 -14.17 -14.32
N LEU A 594 -0.08 -14.67 -13.64
CA LEU A 594 0.02 -15.31 -12.32
C LEU A 594 -0.88 -16.52 -12.26
N GLU A 595 -0.32 -17.65 -11.89
CA GLU A 595 -1.06 -18.83 -11.47
C GLU A 595 -0.81 -19.08 -9.98
N THR A 596 -1.88 -19.33 -9.26
CA THR A 596 -1.83 -19.63 -7.82
C THR A 596 -2.66 -20.86 -7.54
N GLU A 597 -2.19 -21.74 -6.65
CA GLU A 597 -2.95 -22.90 -6.23
C GLU A 597 -2.66 -23.26 -4.78
N TYR A 598 -3.70 -23.59 -4.03
CA TYR A 598 -3.54 -24.23 -2.74
C TYR A 598 -2.97 -25.64 -2.94
N GLY A 599 -1.98 -26.00 -2.15
CA GLY A 599 -1.62 -27.37 -1.90
C GLY A 599 -2.74 -28.07 -1.13
N LYS A 600 -2.41 -28.94 -0.19
CA LYS A 600 -3.47 -29.56 0.62
C LYS A 600 -4.07 -28.55 1.59
N TYR A 601 -5.32 -28.15 1.36
CA TYR A 601 -6.08 -27.29 2.26
C TYR A 601 -7.50 -27.80 2.44
N LEU A 602 -7.81 -28.16 3.71
CA LEU A 602 -9.14 -28.63 4.13
C LEU A 602 -9.62 -27.68 5.23
N TYR A 603 -10.81 -27.11 5.06
CA TYR A 603 -11.43 -26.32 6.12
C TYR A 603 -12.84 -26.83 6.43
N SER A 604 -13.39 -26.46 7.61
CA SER A 604 -14.78 -26.75 7.95
C SER A 604 -15.65 -25.55 7.61
N ASP A 605 -16.74 -25.79 6.86
CA ASP A 605 -17.74 -24.76 6.61
C ASP A 605 -18.63 -24.53 7.87
N LYS A 606 -19.51 -23.52 7.78
CA LYS A 606 -20.46 -23.17 8.87
C LYS A 606 -21.43 -24.32 9.26
N TYR A 607 -21.55 -25.36 8.46
CA TYR A 607 -22.37 -26.54 8.74
C TYR A 607 -21.55 -27.71 9.29
N GLY A 608 -20.23 -27.53 9.49
CA GLY A 608 -19.31 -28.57 9.95
C GLY A 608 -18.88 -29.54 8.85
N ASN A 609 -19.17 -29.28 7.56
CA ASN A 609 -18.71 -30.11 6.48
C ASN A 609 -17.25 -29.78 6.14
N THR A 610 -16.47 -30.80 5.80
CA THR A 610 -15.12 -30.58 5.31
C THR A 610 -15.17 -30.15 3.83
N VAL A 611 -14.62 -29.00 3.54
CA VAL A 611 -14.43 -28.47 2.19
C VAL A 611 -12.97 -28.63 1.79
N ASP A 612 -12.72 -29.23 0.64
CA ASP A 612 -11.37 -29.40 0.08
C ASP A 612 -11.09 -28.34 -0.98
N LEU A 613 -10.17 -27.42 -0.67
CA LEU A 613 -9.73 -26.35 -1.56
C LEU A 613 -8.41 -26.67 -2.27
N THR A 614 -7.93 -27.90 -2.19
CA THR A 614 -6.71 -28.33 -2.88
C THR A 614 -6.80 -28.07 -4.39
N GLY A 615 -5.82 -27.33 -4.94
CA GLY A 615 -5.78 -26.94 -6.35
C GLY A 615 -6.62 -25.70 -6.71
N ARG A 616 -7.35 -25.10 -5.75
CA ARG A 616 -8.09 -23.85 -5.98
C ARG A 616 -7.12 -22.66 -6.01
N GLU A 617 -7.42 -21.67 -6.85
CA GLU A 617 -6.73 -20.38 -6.89
C GLU A 617 -6.88 -19.64 -5.55
N LEU A 618 -5.86 -18.88 -5.16
CA LEU A 618 -5.90 -18.01 -3.98
C LEU A 618 -6.82 -16.80 -4.24
N ALA A 619 -7.43 -16.30 -3.17
CA ALA A 619 -8.22 -15.07 -3.24
C ALA A 619 -7.36 -13.83 -3.56
N HIS A 620 -7.99 -12.83 -4.17
CA HIS A 620 -7.34 -11.57 -4.59
C HIS A 620 -6.10 -11.75 -5.49
N SER A 621 -6.08 -12.84 -6.29
CA SER A 621 -4.97 -13.24 -7.15
C SER A 621 -5.40 -13.33 -8.61
N PRO A 622 -5.65 -12.20 -9.31
CA PRO A 622 -6.03 -12.24 -10.72
C PRO A 622 -4.93 -12.89 -11.57
N ASN A 623 -5.32 -13.80 -12.47
CA ASN A 623 -4.37 -14.52 -13.33
C ASN A 623 -3.68 -13.61 -14.35
N PHE A 624 -4.29 -12.50 -14.70
CA PHE A 624 -3.75 -11.56 -15.66
C PHE A 624 -3.98 -10.13 -15.21
N THR A 625 -2.91 -9.34 -15.23
CA THR A 625 -2.92 -7.90 -14.99
C THR A 625 -2.15 -7.19 -16.07
N TYR A 626 -2.59 -6.03 -16.49
CA TYR A 626 -1.83 -5.21 -17.42
C TYR A 626 -2.08 -3.72 -17.20
N SER A 627 -1.10 -2.92 -17.59
CA SER A 627 -1.20 -1.49 -17.72
C SER A 627 -0.43 -1.04 -18.98
N VAL A 628 -0.99 -0.12 -19.73
CA VAL A 628 -0.32 0.52 -20.86
C VAL A 628 -0.67 2.00 -20.84
N GLY A 629 0.35 2.84 -20.86
CA GLY A 629 0.20 4.28 -20.90
C GLY A 629 1.01 4.89 -22.05
N MET A 630 0.61 6.08 -22.46
CA MET A 630 1.27 6.87 -23.48
C MET A 630 1.24 8.34 -23.08
N THR A 631 2.42 8.97 -23.04
CA THR A 631 2.58 10.40 -22.82
C THR A 631 3.12 11.06 -24.08
N TYR A 632 2.50 12.14 -24.50
CA TYR A 632 2.97 12.99 -25.58
C TYR A 632 3.12 14.44 -25.10
N LEU A 633 4.30 15.01 -25.25
CA LEU A 633 4.58 16.41 -25.00
C LEU A 633 5.09 17.08 -26.27
N ALA A 634 4.29 18.00 -26.83
CA ALA A 634 4.67 18.76 -28.00
C ALA A 634 5.69 19.87 -27.63
N ASP A 635 6.59 20.22 -28.56
CA ASP A 635 7.55 21.34 -28.39
C ASP A 635 6.85 22.68 -28.10
N SER A 636 5.59 22.80 -28.47
CA SER A 636 4.73 23.96 -28.17
C SER A 636 4.18 23.98 -26.73
N GLY A 637 4.43 22.96 -25.92
CA GLY A 637 3.95 22.84 -24.55
C GLY A 637 2.60 22.11 -24.39
N TRP A 638 1.95 21.66 -25.47
CA TRP A 638 0.77 20.81 -25.35
C TRP A 638 1.15 19.42 -24.86
N PHE A 639 0.45 18.99 -23.83
CA PHE A 639 0.63 17.70 -23.16
C PHE A 639 -0.61 16.83 -23.30
N ALA A 640 -0.40 15.54 -23.47
CA ALA A 640 -1.46 14.53 -23.36
C ALA A 640 -0.91 13.22 -22.79
N ASN A 641 -1.59 12.66 -21.79
CA ASN A 641 -1.40 11.31 -21.31
C ASN A 641 -2.71 10.53 -21.44
N ILE A 642 -2.61 9.28 -21.83
CA ILE A 642 -3.69 8.30 -21.76
C ILE A 642 -3.12 7.00 -21.25
N ASN A 643 -3.78 6.39 -20.26
CA ASN A 643 -3.41 5.08 -19.77
C ASN A 643 -4.63 4.18 -19.61
N THR A 644 -4.40 2.89 -19.72
CA THR A 644 -5.40 1.87 -19.49
C THR A 644 -4.80 0.75 -18.67
N SER A 645 -5.56 0.25 -17.70
CA SER A 645 -5.18 -0.89 -16.87
C SER A 645 -6.35 -1.84 -16.72
N GLY A 646 -6.06 -3.13 -16.59
CA GLY A 646 -7.09 -4.14 -16.43
C GLY A 646 -6.62 -5.36 -15.66
N LYS A 647 -7.60 -6.11 -15.16
CA LYS A 647 -7.42 -7.36 -14.41
C LYS A 647 -8.43 -8.40 -14.86
N SER A 648 -8.02 -9.68 -14.84
CA SER A 648 -8.94 -10.80 -14.97
C SER A 648 -9.80 -10.95 -13.69
N GLU A 649 -10.81 -11.81 -13.75
CA GLU A 649 -11.58 -12.20 -12.57
C GLU A 649 -10.69 -12.79 -11.48
N PHE A 650 -11.10 -12.66 -10.21
CA PHE A 650 -10.44 -13.24 -9.06
C PHE A 650 -11.45 -13.57 -7.95
N TYR A 651 -11.13 -14.54 -7.09
CA TYR A 651 -11.95 -14.85 -5.92
C TYR A 651 -11.84 -13.73 -4.88
N TYR A 652 -12.98 -13.36 -4.28
CA TYR A 652 -13.01 -12.39 -3.19
C TYR A 652 -12.59 -12.97 -1.84
N SER A 653 -12.68 -14.28 -1.67
CA SER A 653 -12.42 -14.96 -0.39
C SER A 653 -11.82 -16.33 -0.60
N ASP A 654 -11.09 -16.80 0.40
CA ASP A 654 -10.58 -18.16 0.46
C ASP A 654 -11.64 -19.18 0.90
N SER A 655 -12.81 -18.74 1.40
CA SER A 655 -13.85 -19.57 1.98
C SER A 655 -15.10 -19.78 1.10
N ASN A 656 -15.22 -19.07 -0.03
CA ASN A 656 -16.36 -19.18 -0.95
C ASN A 656 -15.95 -18.96 -2.40
N ASP A 657 -16.83 -19.30 -3.34
CA ASP A 657 -16.55 -19.25 -4.80
C ASP A 657 -17.01 -17.95 -5.48
N SER A 658 -17.31 -16.91 -4.68
CA SER A 658 -17.67 -15.59 -5.19
C SER A 658 -16.47 -14.92 -5.86
N LYS A 659 -16.64 -14.47 -7.11
CA LYS A 659 -15.59 -13.82 -7.91
C LYS A 659 -15.94 -12.41 -8.31
N SER A 660 -14.90 -11.60 -8.51
CA SER A 660 -15.02 -10.33 -9.24
C SER A 660 -15.28 -10.61 -10.72
N GLU A 661 -15.81 -9.61 -11.42
CA GLU A 661 -15.74 -9.60 -12.89
C GLU A 661 -14.38 -9.07 -13.35
N ALA A 662 -13.95 -9.45 -14.56
CA ALA A 662 -12.79 -8.84 -15.20
C ALA A 662 -13.15 -7.40 -15.60
N TYR A 663 -12.21 -6.47 -15.45
CA TYR A 663 -12.47 -5.07 -15.76
C TYR A 663 -11.28 -4.38 -16.44
N ASN A 664 -11.57 -3.24 -17.06
CA ASN A 664 -10.58 -2.38 -17.70
C ASN A 664 -10.92 -0.92 -17.43
N ILE A 665 -9.96 -0.16 -16.91
CA ILE A 665 -10.10 1.25 -16.58
C ILE A 665 -9.25 2.06 -17.54
N VAL A 666 -9.80 3.17 -18.04
CA VAL A 666 -9.09 4.12 -18.90
C VAL A 666 -9.08 5.49 -18.23
N ASN A 667 -7.89 6.07 -18.13
CA ASN A 667 -7.68 7.42 -17.62
C ASN A 667 -7.02 8.27 -18.72
N ALA A 668 -7.26 9.57 -18.69
CA ALA A 668 -6.57 10.50 -19.57
C ALA A 668 -6.37 11.86 -18.93
N ARG A 669 -5.32 12.55 -19.37
CA ARG A 669 -4.96 13.90 -18.97
C ARG A 669 -4.51 14.69 -20.17
N VAL A 670 -4.99 15.91 -20.34
CA VAL A 670 -4.60 16.79 -21.44
C VAL A 670 -4.43 18.20 -20.90
N GLY A 671 -3.40 18.89 -21.35
CA GLY A 671 -3.14 20.23 -20.84
C GLY A 671 -2.05 20.97 -21.58
N TYR A 672 -1.57 22.00 -20.94
CA TYR A 672 -0.52 22.86 -21.44
C TYR A 672 0.51 23.12 -20.34
N GLU A 673 1.78 22.95 -20.68
CA GLU A 673 2.90 23.12 -19.77
C GLU A 673 3.82 24.26 -20.25
N THR A 674 4.33 25.01 -19.29
CA THR A 674 5.42 25.97 -19.47
C THR A 674 6.50 25.68 -18.41
N GLN A 675 7.61 26.42 -18.44
CA GLN A 675 8.65 26.28 -17.41
C GLN A 675 8.15 26.66 -16.00
N THR A 676 7.13 27.51 -15.88
CA THR A 676 6.68 28.07 -14.59
C THR A 676 5.29 27.65 -14.19
N TRP A 677 4.43 27.26 -15.13
CA TRP A 677 3.08 26.84 -14.83
C TRP A 677 2.57 25.78 -15.77
N SER A 678 1.65 24.99 -15.31
CA SER A 678 0.91 24.02 -16.12
C SER A 678 -0.58 24.03 -15.75
N ALA A 679 -1.41 23.63 -16.70
CA ALA A 679 -2.84 23.45 -16.47
C ALA A 679 -3.35 22.23 -17.24
N TYR A 680 -4.08 21.35 -16.58
CA TYR A 680 -4.54 20.09 -17.11
C TYR A 680 -6.03 19.87 -16.85
N LEU A 681 -6.71 19.31 -17.84
CA LEU A 681 -7.98 18.60 -17.65
C LEU A 681 -7.65 17.12 -17.53
N TRP A 682 -8.26 16.45 -16.57
CA TRP A 682 -8.07 15.03 -16.37
C TRP A 682 -9.40 14.30 -16.18
N GLY A 683 -9.39 13.02 -16.47
CA GLY A 683 -10.49 12.12 -16.21
C GLY A 683 -9.98 10.75 -15.83
N ARG A 684 -10.55 10.20 -14.77
CA ARG A 684 -10.33 8.85 -14.28
C ARG A 684 -11.55 8.01 -14.59
N ASN A 685 -11.34 6.73 -14.88
CA ASN A 685 -12.41 5.81 -15.25
C ASN A 685 -13.35 6.41 -16.31
N LEU A 686 -12.80 6.89 -17.42
CA LEU A 686 -13.52 7.68 -18.44
C LEU A 686 -14.78 7.00 -18.99
N PHE A 687 -14.80 5.67 -19.03
CA PHE A 687 -15.92 4.89 -19.54
C PHE A 687 -16.92 4.50 -18.46
N ASP A 688 -16.72 4.97 -17.22
CA ASP A 688 -17.59 4.70 -16.07
C ASP A 688 -17.77 3.21 -15.81
N GLU A 689 -16.65 2.47 -15.87
CA GLU A 689 -16.63 1.04 -15.63
C GLU A 689 -16.96 0.73 -14.18
N LYS A 690 -17.95 -0.14 -13.96
CA LYS A 690 -18.33 -0.59 -12.63
C LYS A 690 -17.56 -1.85 -12.27
N TYR A 691 -16.62 -1.76 -11.33
CA TYR A 691 -15.72 -2.85 -10.97
C TYR A 691 -15.72 -3.13 -9.48
N GLY A 692 -15.74 -4.42 -9.12
CA GLY A 692 -15.75 -4.86 -7.72
C GLY A 692 -14.33 -4.88 -7.14
N VAL A 693 -14.13 -4.22 -5.99
CA VAL A 693 -12.85 -4.20 -5.27
C VAL A 693 -12.87 -5.08 -4.03
N ARG A 694 -14.06 -5.39 -3.49
CA ARG A 694 -14.26 -6.30 -2.38
C ARG A 694 -15.61 -6.97 -2.49
N GLY A 695 -15.72 -8.22 -2.07
CA GLY A 695 -16.99 -8.94 -2.01
C GLY A 695 -17.11 -9.77 -0.75
N PHE A 696 -18.34 -9.81 -0.18
CA PHE A 696 -18.73 -10.70 0.90
C PHE A 696 -19.81 -11.65 0.41
N TYR A 697 -19.84 -12.86 0.97
CA TYR A 697 -20.88 -13.84 0.71
C TYR A 697 -21.38 -14.41 2.04
N PHE A 698 -22.47 -13.85 2.55
CA PHE A 698 -23.10 -14.22 3.81
C PHE A 698 -24.53 -13.72 3.88
N GLY A 699 -25.28 -14.14 4.91
CA GLY A 699 -26.63 -13.64 5.15
C GLY A 699 -26.61 -12.35 5.98
N ASN A 700 -27.11 -11.24 5.42
CA ASN A 700 -27.24 -9.94 6.10
C ASN A 700 -28.69 -9.39 6.07
N GLU A 701 -29.65 -10.20 5.65
CA GLU A 701 -31.03 -9.76 5.49
C GLU A 701 -31.96 -10.70 6.29
N PRO A 702 -32.50 -10.26 7.45
CA PRO A 702 -33.35 -11.08 8.31
C PRO A 702 -34.69 -11.46 7.65
N ASP A 703 -35.22 -10.64 6.75
CA ASP A 703 -36.43 -10.95 5.99
C ASP A 703 -36.25 -12.06 4.95
N LEU A 704 -35.02 -12.39 4.63
CA LEU A 704 -34.60 -13.54 3.79
C LEU A 704 -34.14 -14.75 4.62
N ASP A 705 -34.47 -14.76 5.92
CA ASP A 705 -34.03 -15.81 6.85
C ASP A 705 -32.50 -16.01 6.86
N TRP A 706 -31.77 -14.88 6.76
CA TRP A 706 -30.31 -14.85 6.72
C TRP A 706 -29.69 -15.70 5.61
N ALA A 707 -30.41 -15.84 4.48
CA ALA A 707 -29.91 -16.57 3.33
C ALA A 707 -28.62 -15.91 2.78
N ASP A 708 -27.61 -16.75 2.49
CA ASP A 708 -26.36 -16.27 1.94
C ASP A 708 -26.57 -15.55 0.61
N LYS A 709 -26.02 -14.37 0.48
CA LYS A 709 -26.06 -13.52 -0.69
C LYS A 709 -24.71 -12.84 -0.90
N GLN A 710 -24.37 -12.58 -2.15
CA GLN A 710 -23.17 -11.83 -2.49
C GLN A 710 -23.45 -10.32 -2.37
N TYR A 711 -22.56 -9.64 -1.65
CA TYR A 711 -22.51 -8.18 -1.57
C TYR A 711 -21.17 -7.70 -2.14
N ILE A 712 -21.20 -6.64 -2.95
CA ILE A 712 -20.02 -6.13 -3.66
C ILE A 712 -19.84 -4.66 -3.36
N ARG A 713 -18.65 -4.31 -2.90
CA ARG A 713 -18.18 -2.94 -2.90
C ARG A 713 -17.51 -2.62 -4.23
N TYR A 714 -17.98 -1.56 -4.87
CA TYR A 714 -17.44 -1.08 -6.12
C TYR A 714 -16.38 -0.01 -5.89
N GLY A 715 -15.40 0.05 -6.81
CA GLY A 715 -14.42 1.11 -6.89
C GLY A 715 -15.02 2.41 -7.43
N ASP A 716 -14.18 3.44 -7.51
CA ASP A 716 -14.60 4.79 -7.86
C ASP A 716 -15.15 4.84 -9.31
N PRO A 717 -16.29 5.52 -9.55
CA PRO A 717 -16.85 5.74 -10.87
C PRO A 717 -15.99 6.73 -11.67
N ARG A 718 -16.49 7.17 -12.82
CA ARG A 718 -15.84 8.23 -13.59
C ARG A 718 -15.72 9.51 -12.75
N GLN A 719 -14.52 10.08 -12.75
CA GLN A 719 -14.23 11.38 -12.14
C GLN A 719 -13.56 12.29 -13.19
N LEU A 720 -13.95 13.56 -13.20
CA LEU A 720 -13.39 14.59 -14.06
C LEU A 720 -12.89 15.76 -13.21
N GLY A 721 -11.83 16.41 -13.65
CA GLY A 721 -11.32 17.56 -12.93
C GLY A 721 -10.30 18.36 -13.70
N ILE A 722 -9.82 19.41 -13.04
CA ILE A 722 -8.78 20.32 -13.54
C ILE A 722 -7.71 20.49 -12.45
N THR A 723 -6.45 20.50 -12.89
CA THR A 723 -5.30 20.81 -12.03
C THR A 723 -4.54 21.99 -12.61
N PHE A 724 -4.11 22.88 -11.73
CA PHE A 724 -3.22 23.99 -12.04
C PHE A 724 -2.01 23.93 -11.13
N ASP A 725 -0.81 23.98 -11.72
CA ASP A 725 0.48 24.00 -11.04
C ASP A 725 1.20 25.31 -11.33
N TYR A 726 1.92 25.82 -10.33
CA TYR A 726 2.80 26.96 -10.49
C TYR A 726 4.11 26.76 -9.73
N LYS A 727 5.25 26.81 -10.45
CA LYS A 727 6.61 26.75 -9.88
C LYS A 727 7.21 28.15 -9.88
N PHE A 728 7.62 28.62 -8.72
CA PHE A 728 8.33 29.89 -8.57
C PHE A 728 9.82 29.65 -8.86
N MET A 729 10.40 30.46 -9.74
CA MET A 729 11.85 30.45 -10.02
C MET A 729 12.57 31.49 -9.18
#